data_b1cb0640669c5ed08f84cf8c4e54640f
#
_entry.id   b1cb0640669c5ed08f84cf8c4e54640f
#
_cell.length_a   1.000
_cell.length_b   1.000
_cell.length_c   1.000
_cell.angle_alpha   90.00
_cell.angle_beta   90.00
_cell.angle_gamma   90.00
#
_symmetry.space_group_name_H-M   'P 1'
#
loop_
_entity.id
_entity.type
_entity.pdbx_description
1 polymer ?
#
loop_
_entity_poly.entity_id
_entity_poly.type
_entity_poly.pdbx_seq_one_letter_code
_entity_poly.pdbx_strand_id
1 'polypeptide(L)'
;MSANPEDIAQQELVSLKINGQTYFGSIDDTILDVAKRNNIEIPHLCFKEGMRPDGNCRVCMVEIEGDRVLQPSCVRTVTNGMVVNTNSDRVIHSQKLVLELLTSDVSADVYNKDSELTDWANKLQIQTHRFPTQIQNKHDVSHPAISVNLDACIQCTRCLRACREEQVNDVIGYAHRGNKSEIVFDINDPMGDSTCVGCGECVQACPTGALMPSKEVGLSIPDKKVESVCPYCGVGCLLTYNVKDNKILYTNGRDGPANLSRLCVKGRYGFDYINNEGRLTKPLIRKKGISKKIDVSGFDFNNISEIFEETTWENALEMASKGFNKIKSKLGPNGLAGFGCAKGSNEEAYLFQKLIRTGFNTNNVDHCTRLCHASSVVALLEMIGSGAVSNQVADVTEAEVIIIIGSNPTVNHPVAATFMKNAAKEGKTLIVMDPKQVEIARHANHFLQFKPDTDVALLNAIMKSIIDQNLVDDDFIKNRTKDFKKLKEHLKDFTPEKMSLICGITVEKINEIAKIYATASASIIFWGMGISQHIHGTDNARALISLSLMTGQIGRPGTGLHPLRGQNNVQGASDAGLIPMVFPDYQRVDDPEINKFFEDFWGTQLDKNPGLTVVEIMDQVISKKLTGLYVMGENPAMSDPDLNHARQALSSLDHM
;
A
#
# COMPACT_ATOMS: atom_id res chain seq x y z
N MET A 1 11.23 -2.20 13.53
CA MET A 1 10.44 -2.59 14.71
C MET A 1 11.07 -1.96 15.95
N SER A 2 10.40 -1.05 16.61
CA SER A 2 10.70 -0.79 18.01
C SER A 2 10.06 -1.94 18.77
N ALA A 3 10.86 -2.89 19.24
CA ALA A 3 10.39 -3.96 20.09
C ALA A 3 9.63 -3.36 21.29
N ASN A 4 8.50 -3.97 21.64
CA ASN A 4 7.72 -3.60 22.81
C ASN A 4 8.65 -3.69 24.06
N PRO A 5 8.64 -2.74 24.99
CA PRO A 5 9.48 -2.83 26.19
C PRO A 5 9.32 -4.13 27.00
N GLU A 6 8.20 -4.84 26.84
CA GLU A 6 7.96 -6.14 27.49
C GLU A 6 8.62 -7.32 26.76
N ASP A 7 8.87 -7.23 25.43
CA ASP A 7 9.59 -8.27 24.68
C ASP A 7 11.11 -8.22 24.94
N ILE A 8 11.64 -7.07 25.36
CA ILE A 8 13.04 -6.90 25.73
C ILE A 8 13.37 -7.61 27.07
N ALA A 9 12.37 -7.88 27.89
CA ALA A 9 12.55 -8.48 29.21
C ALA A 9 12.89 -9.99 29.21
N GLN A 10 12.85 -10.69 28.07
CA GLN A 10 13.18 -12.12 27.95
C GLN A 10 14.42 -12.42 27.09
N GLN A 11 15.05 -11.42 26.47
CA GLN A 11 16.30 -11.66 25.74
C GLN A 11 17.50 -11.68 26.68
N GLU A 12 18.36 -12.69 26.57
CA GLU A 12 19.64 -12.73 27.29
C GLU A 12 20.48 -11.52 26.89
N LEU A 13 20.58 -10.55 27.81
CA LEU A 13 21.41 -9.37 27.64
C LEU A 13 22.88 -9.74 27.91
N VAL A 14 23.72 -9.42 26.95
CA VAL A 14 25.18 -9.56 27.08
C VAL A 14 25.81 -8.20 27.28
N SER A 15 26.89 -8.14 28.11
CA SER A 15 27.67 -6.94 28.29
C SER A 15 28.93 -7.00 27.41
N LEU A 16 29.26 -5.87 26.77
CA LEU A 16 30.49 -5.72 25.99
C LEU A 16 31.09 -4.35 26.19
N LYS A 17 32.37 -4.22 25.90
CA LYS A 17 33.06 -2.91 25.92
C LYS A 17 33.32 -2.46 24.50
N ILE A 18 32.93 -1.23 24.15
CA ILE A 18 33.31 -0.58 22.88
C ILE A 18 34.12 0.68 23.23
N ASN A 19 35.36 0.75 22.75
CA ASN A 19 36.31 1.85 23.02
C ASN A 19 36.46 2.15 24.52
N GLY A 20 36.50 1.09 25.34
CA GLY A 20 36.70 1.18 26.80
C GLY A 20 35.43 1.44 27.61
N GLN A 21 34.30 1.75 27.01
CA GLN A 21 33.01 1.95 27.68
C GLN A 21 32.14 0.69 27.60
N THR A 22 31.40 0.39 28.68
CA THR A 22 30.51 -0.79 28.75
C THR A 22 29.15 -0.47 28.19
N TYR A 23 28.66 -1.36 27.32
CA TYR A 23 27.34 -1.33 26.70
C TYR A 23 26.65 -2.68 26.85
N PHE A 24 25.32 -2.70 26.60
CA PHE A 24 24.51 -3.90 26.66
C PHE A 24 23.81 -4.12 25.30
N GLY A 25 23.70 -5.38 24.91
CA GLY A 25 23.01 -5.81 23.70
C GLY A 25 22.31 -7.14 23.91
N SER A 26 21.39 -7.49 23.00
CA SER A 26 20.88 -8.85 22.88
C SER A 26 21.95 -9.76 22.30
N ILE A 27 21.92 -11.05 22.60
CA ILE A 27 22.81 -12.05 22.03
C ILE A 27 22.75 -12.11 20.49
N ASP A 28 21.62 -11.72 19.92
CA ASP A 28 21.38 -11.68 18.46
C ASP A 28 21.86 -10.38 17.80
N ASP A 29 22.19 -9.35 18.58
CA ASP A 29 22.70 -8.10 18.03
C ASP A 29 24.07 -8.26 17.41
N THR A 30 24.33 -7.53 16.33
CA THR A 30 25.69 -7.35 15.81
C THR A 30 26.41 -6.23 16.56
N ILE A 31 27.73 -6.19 16.47
CA ILE A 31 28.52 -5.07 17.02
C ILE A 31 28.06 -3.73 16.45
N LEU A 32 27.69 -3.70 15.15
CA LEU A 32 27.20 -2.50 14.50
C LEU A 32 25.85 -2.04 15.06
N ASP A 33 24.94 -2.97 15.39
CA ASP A 33 23.63 -2.64 15.97
C ASP A 33 23.79 -1.98 17.34
N VAL A 34 24.64 -2.57 18.20
CA VAL A 34 24.94 -1.98 19.51
C VAL A 34 25.62 -0.62 19.37
N ALA A 35 26.58 -0.48 18.45
CA ALA A 35 27.28 0.79 18.19
C ALA A 35 26.28 1.88 17.74
N LYS A 36 25.42 1.59 16.78
CA LYS A 36 24.41 2.53 16.27
C LYS A 36 23.45 3.01 17.35
N ARG A 37 22.91 2.10 18.18
CA ARG A 37 22.03 2.47 19.31
C ARG A 37 22.69 3.40 20.33
N ASN A 38 24.01 3.36 20.41
CA ASN A 38 24.79 4.17 21.34
C ASN A 38 25.53 5.33 20.65
N ASN A 39 25.14 5.70 19.44
CA ASN A 39 25.71 6.81 18.65
C ASN A 39 27.23 6.66 18.40
N ILE A 40 27.73 5.44 18.30
CA ILE A 40 29.11 5.16 17.90
C ILE A 40 29.15 4.95 16.39
N GLU A 41 29.80 5.86 15.68
CA GLU A 41 29.92 5.76 14.23
C GLU A 41 30.95 4.71 13.82
N ILE A 42 30.53 3.72 13.04
CA ILE A 42 31.39 2.75 12.35
C ILE A 42 31.07 2.88 10.86
N PRO A 43 32.07 3.14 9.99
CA PRO A 43 31.83 3.26 8.56
C PRO A 43 31.31 1.95 7.96
N HIS A 44 30.28 2.03 7.13
CA HIS A 44 29.68 0.87 6.48
C HIS A 44 29.02 1.27 5.16
N LEU A 45 28.99 0.36 4.17
CA LEU A 45 28.38 0.61 2.85
C LEU A 45 27.46 -0.51 2.39
N CYS A 46 27.81 -1.80 2.62
CA CYS A 46 26.91 -2.90 2.25
C CYS A 46 25.80 -3.17 3.28
N PHE A 47 25.89 -2.64 4.49
CA PHE A 47 24.84 -2.71 5.49
C PHE A 47 23.78 -1.66 5.19
N LYS A 48 22.50 -2.05 5.32
CA LYS A 48 21.34 -1.16 5.34
C LYS A 48 20.35 -1.69 6.35
N GLU A 49 19.80 -0.80 7.15
CA GLU A 49 18.80 -1.16 8.17
C GLU A 49 17.58 -1.80 7.53
N GLY A 50 17.03 -2.83 8.18
CA GLY A 50 15.93 -3.63 7.64
C GLY A 50 16.32 -4.70 6.63
N MET A 51 17.61 -4.78 6.24
CA MET A 51 18.13 -5.82 5.33
C MET A 51 19.08 -6.75 6.05
N ARG A 52 19.10 -8.01 5.68
CA ARG A 52 20.11 -8.98 6.15
C ARG A 52 21.53 -8.45 5.88
N PRO A 53 22.42 -8.42 6.87
CA PRO A 53 23.80 -8.01 6.67
C PRO A 53 24.55 -9.02 5.79
N ASP A 54 25.38 -8.54 4.87
CA ASP A 54 26.12 -9.38 3.90
C ASP A 54 27.63 -9.44 4.18
N GLY A 55 28.16 -8.48 4.95
CA GLY A 55 29.58 -8.43 5.29
C GLY A 55 30.53 -8.26 4.09
N ASN A 56 30.01 -7.82 2.95
CA ASN A 56 30.69 -7.85 1.64
C ASN A 56 31.75 -6.74 1.48
N CYS A 57 31.41 -5.48 1.77
CA CYS A 57 32.31 -4.34 1.49
C CYS A 57 33.53 -4.23 2.42
N ARG A 58 33.49 -4.84 3.58
CA ARG A 58 34.57 -4.81 4.59
C ARG A 58 34.97 -3.42 5.10
N VAL A 59 34.17 -2.41 4.90
CA VAL A 59 34.44 -1.06 5.44
C VAL A 59 34.24 -1.01 6.96
N CYS A 60 33.33 -1.82 7.51
CA CYS A 60 32.96 -1.82 8.92
C CYS A 60 33.87 -2.68 9.82
N MET A 61 35.13 -2.84 9.46
CA MET A 61 36.06 -3.65 10.25
C MET A 61 36.34 -3.01 11.60
N VAL A 62 36.38 -3.86 12.65
CA VAL A 62 36.71 -3.49 14.05
C VAL A 62 37.71 -4.49 14.61
N GLU A 63 38.40 -4.10 15.67
CA GLU A 63 39.33 -4.96 16.40
C GLU A 63 38.66 -5.53 17.64
N ILE A 64 38.75 -6.85 17.82
CA ILE A 64 38.23 -7.54 19.00
C ILE A 64 39.45 -8.08 19.76
N GLU A 65 39.51 -7.78 21.06
CA GLU A 65 40.61 -8.26 21.92
C GLU A 65 40.63 -9.81 21.95
N GLY A 66 41.78 -10.37 21.65
CA GLY A 66 41.98 -11.81 21.52
C GLY A 66 41.80 -12.36 20.12
N ASP A 67 41.19 -11.63 19.20
CA ASP A 67 41.06 -12.05 17.80
C ASP A 67 42.35 -11.70 17.00
N ARG A 68 42.86 -12.65 16.24
CA ARG A 68 44.06 -12.42 15.38
C ARG A 68 43.79 -11.43 14.24
N VAL A 69 42.57 -11.41 13.71
CA VAL A 69 42.17 -10.60 12.56
C VAL A 69 41.04 -9.64 12.91
N LEU A 70 40.96 -8.54 12.17
CA LEU A 70 39.81 -7.62 12.28
C LEU A 70 38.53 -8.32 11.85
N GLN A 71 37.41 -7.96 12.49
CA GLN A 71 36.10 -8.54 12.23
C GLN A 71 35.13 -7.51 11.64
N PRO A 72 34.23 -7.90 10.73
CA PRO A 72 33.21 -7.01 10.20
C PRO A 72 32.07 -6.82 11.22
N SER A 73 31.95 -5.62 11.76
CA SER A 73 30.97 -5.30 12.82
C SER A 73 29.50 -5.54 12.43
N CYS A 74 29.17 -5.48 11.13
CA CYS A 74 27.81 -5.65 10.65
C CYS A 74 27.29 -7.10 10.64
N VAL A 75 28.18 -8.09 10.82
CA VAL A 75 27.82 -9.54 10.83
C VAL A 75 28.35 -10.27 12.07
N ARG A 76 29.24 -9.65 12.83
CA ARG A 76 29.77 -10.26 14.06
C ARG A 76 28.82 -9.99 15.21
N THR A 77 28.16 -11.04 15.70
CA THR A 77 27.29 -10.98 16.87
C THR A 77 28.07 -10.71 18.15
N VAL A 78 27.45 -10.02 19.08
CA VAL A 78 28.04 -9.69 20.38
C VAL A 78 28.06 -10.91 21.31
N THR A 79 29.05 -10.96 22.19
CA THR A 79 29.17 -11.99 23.23
C THR A 79 29.53 -11.35 24.56
N ASN A 80 29.18 -12.00 25.66
CA ASN A 80 29.43 -11.47 26.98
C ASN A 80 30.95 -11.29 27.25
N GLY A 81 31.31 -10.11 27.72
CA GLY A 81 32.70 -9.77 28.02
C GLY A 81 33.55 -9.38 26.80
N MET A 82 32.95 -9.32 25.59
CA MET A 82 33.67 -8.90 24.37
C MET A 82 34.25 -7.48 24.54
N VAL A 83 35.48 -7.27 24.10
CA VAL A 83 36.12 -5.95 24.06
C VAL A 83 36.39 -5.56 22.61
N VAL A 84 35.81 -4.46 22.16
CA VAL A 84 35.85 -3.98 20.78
C VAL A 84 36.50 -2.60 20.70
N ASN A 85 37.45 -2.43 19.79
CA ASN A 85 38.03 -1.15 19.42
C ASN A 85 37.61 -0.77 17.99
N THR A 86 36.95 0.37 17.81
CA THR A 86 36.49 0.88 16.53
C THR A 86 37.42 1.94 15.93
N ASN A 87 38.41 2.39 16.68
CA ASN A 87 39.27 3.53 16.34
C ASN A 87 40.77 3.29 16.61
N SER A 88 41.21 2.04 16.76
CA SER A 88 42.66 1.73 16.81
C SER A 88 43.32 2.06 15.45
N ASP A 89 44.64 2.34 15.47
CA ASP A 89 45.41 2.65 14.25
C ASP A 89 45.25 1.56 13.20
N ARG A 90 45.20 0.30 13.60
CA ARG A 90 45.00 -0.85 12.75
C ARG A 90 43.62 -0.83 12.10
N VAL A 91 42.59 -0.49 12.85
CA VAL A 91 41.20 -0.38 12.34
C VAL A 91 41.09 0.78 11.35
N ILE A 92 41.55 1.98 11.73
CA ILE A 92 41.53 3.16 10.88
C ILE A 92 42.28 2.94 9.57
N HIS A 93 43.48 2.31 9.65
CA HIS A 93 44.26 1.98 8.48
C HIS A 93 43.51 1.02 7.54
N SER A 94 42.88 -0.02 8.07
CA SER A 94 42.07 -0.98 7.30
C SER A 94 40.87 -0.32 6.63
N GLN A 95 40.13 0.50 7.38
CA GLN A 95 38.93 1.21 6.87
C GLN A 95 39.33 2.18 5.73
N LYS A 96 40.42 2.95 5.91
CA LYS A 96 40.94 3.85 4.88
C LYS A 96 41.36 3.09 3.62
N LEU A 97 42.09 1.99 3.78
CA LEU A 97 42.55 1.19 2.64
C LEU A 97 41.38 0.59 1.84
N VAL A 98 40.36 0.07 2.51
CA VAL A 98 39.18 -0.47 1.86
C VAL A 98 38.39 0.62 1.14
N LEU A 99 38.20 1.79 1.74
CA LEU A 99 37.52 2.90 1.10
C LEU A 99 38.32 3.44 -0.10
N GLU A 100 39.65 3.49 0.01
CA GLU A 100 40.53 3.87 -1.09
C GLU A 100 40.40 2.89 -2.30
N LEU A 101 40.30 1.59 -2.03
CA LEU A 101 40.00 0.59 -3.05
C LEU A 101 38.62 0.80 -3.69
N LEU A 102 37.58 1.02 -2.87
CA LEU A 102 36.22 1.25 -3.38
C LEU A 102 36.10 2.55 -4.18
N THR A 103 36.81 3.60 -3.78
CA THR A 103 36.83 4.86 -4.53
C THR A 103 37.58 4.72 -5.86
N SER A 104 38.54 3.79 -5.98
CA SER A 104 39.20 3.50 -7.24
C SER A 104 38.32 2.74 -8.24
N ASP A 105 37.28 2.06 -7.76
CA ASP A 105 36.34 1.32 -8.61
C ASP A 105 35.27 2.22 -9.26
N VAL A 106 35.12 3.45 -8.78
CA VAL A 106 34.10 4.39 -9.31
C VAL A 106 34.73 5.45 -10.17
N SER A 107 33.98 5.89 -11.19
CA SER A 107 34.41 6.99 -12.07
C SER A 107 34.42 8.34 -11.31
N ALA A 108 35.10 9.33 -11.88
CA ALA A 108 35.10 10.70 -11.36
C ALA A 108 33.76 11.41 -11.59
N ASP A 109 32.86 10.84 -12.36
CA ASP A 109 31.54 11.42 -12.62
C ASP A 109 30.64 11.34 -11.38
N VAL A 110 30.03 12.44 -11.05
CA VAL A 110 29.16 12.56 -9.88
C VAL A 110 27.70 12.40 -10.31
N TYR A 111 27.16 11.21 -10.13
CA TYR A 111 25.74 10.93 -10.41
C TYR A 111 24.83 11.31 -9.24
N ASN A 112 25.34 11.27 -8.02
CA ASN A 112 24.61 11.59 -6.82
C ASN A 112 25.47 12.38 -5.84
N LYS A 113 25.02 13.58 -5.46
CA LYS A 113 25.68 14.41 -4.46
C LYS A 113 25.50 13.88 -3.02
N ASP A 114 24.57 12.96 -2.81
CA ASP A 114 24.25 12.31 -1.51
C ASP A 114 24.82 10.87 -1.50
N SER A 115 26.10 10.71 -1.87
CA SER A 115 26.78 9.42 -1.95
C SER A 115 27.39 9.04 -0.59
N GLU A 116 26.90 7.93 0.01
CA GLU A 116 27.46 7.39 1.27
C GLU A 116 28.95 7.06 1.14
N LEU A 117 29.43 6.63 -0.04
CA LEU A 117 30.85 6.39 -0.30
C LEU A 117 31.65 7.69 -0.19
N THR A 118 31.17 8.75 -0.83
CA THR A 118 31.82 10.06 -0.82
C THR A 118 31.85 10.65 0.59
N ASP A 119 30.78 10.52 1.35
CA ASP A 119 30.69 10.99 2.73
C ASP A 119 31.71 10.29 3.64
N TRP A 120 31.82 8.96 3.54
CA TRP A 120 32.83 8.22 4.33
C TRP A 120 34.25 8.52 3.87
N ALA A 121 34.49 8.68 2.56
CA ALA A 121 35.80 9.06 2.06
C ALA A 121 36.21 10.44 2.59
N ASN A 122 35.29 11.42 2.60
CA ASN A 122 35.53 12.74 3.15
C ASN A 122 35.79 12.70 4.68
N LYS A 123 34.96 11.98 5.45
CA LYS A 123 35.15 11.82 6.91
C LYS A 123 36.50 11.22 7.27
N LEU A 124 36.98 10.25 6.50
CA LEU A 124 38.28 9.60 6.71
C LEU A 124 39.42 10.28 5.94
N GLN A 125 39.18 11.43 5.32
CA GLN A 125 40.18 12.27 4.66
C GLN A 125 40.90 11.55 3.50
N ILE A 126 40.17 10.77 2.69
CA ILE A 126 40.68 10.13 1.49
C ILE A 126 40.47 11.08 0.31
N GLN A 127 41.56 11.68 -0.19
CA GLN A 127 41.53 12.65 -1.28
C GLN A 127 41.94 12.02 -2.63
N THR A 128 42.76 10.99 -2.60
CA THR A 128 43.28 10.30 -3.78
C THR A 128 43.36 8.80 -3.52
N HIS A 129 43.29 8.02 -4.57
CA HIS A 129 43.49 6.57 -4.49
C HIS A 129 44.79 6.16 -5.18
N ARG A 130 45.48 5.16 -4.61
CA ARG A 130 46.74 4.60 -5.13
C ARG A 130 46.52 3.52 -6.19
N PHE A 131 45.29 3.06 -6.33
CA PHE A 131 44.93 1.94 -7.20
C PHE A 131 44.45 2.46 -8.55
N PRO A 132 44.67 1.68 -9.64
CA PRO A 132 44.17 2.06 -10.95
C PRO A 132 42.64 2.04 -10.98
N THR A 133 42.06 3.07 -11.60
CA THR A 133 40.61 3.14 -11.79
C THR A 133 40.15 2.03 -12.73
N GLN A 134 39.12 1.31 -12.35
CA GLN A 134 38.49 0.30 -13.17
C GLN A 134 37.50 0.97 -14.12
N ILE A 135 37.65 0.72 -15.44
CA ILE A 135 36.68 1.22 -16.43
C ILE A 135 35.51 0.25 -16.42
N GLN A 136 34.40 0.70 -15.90
CA GLN A 136 33.14 -0.04 -15.94
C GLN A 136 32.28 0.40 -17.12
N ASN A 137 31.30 -0.45 -17.46
CA ASN A 137 30.56 -0.42 -18.69
C ASN A 137 29.48 0.67 -18.77
N LYS A 138 28.91 0.73 -19.95
CA LYS A 138 27.91 1.67 -20.47
C LYS A 138 26.76 1.95 -19.50
N HIS A 139 26.38 3.23 -19.48
CA HIS A 139 25.09 3.67 -18.90
C HIS A 139 23.92 2.97 -19.58
N ASP A 140 22.96 2.52 -18.80
CA ASP A 140 21.68 2.02 -19.29
C ASP A 140 20.57 2.98 -18.86
N VAL A 141 19.95 3.62 -19.85
CA VAL A 141 18.83 4.56 -19.69
C VAL A 141 17.55 4.03 -20.35
N SER A 142 17.50 2.73 -20.60
CA SER A 142 16.35 2.08 -21.26
C SER A 142 15.08 2.10 -20.38
N HIS A 143 15.24 2.05 -19.04
CA HIS A 143 14.09 2.04 -18.14
C HIS A 143 13.52 3.45 -17.93
N PRO A 144 12.19 3.67 -18.04
CA PRO A 144 11.59 5.01 -17.99
C PRO A 144 11.76 5.72 -16.65
N ALA A 145 11.98 5.01 -15.56
CA ALA A 145 12.05 5.56 -14.21
C ALA A 145 13.42 5.43 -13.53
N ILE A 146 14.33 4.59 -14.03
CA ILE A 146 15.61 4.27 -13.39
C ILE A 146 16.74 4.38 -14.39
N SER A 147 17.79 5.12 -14.03
CA SER A 147 19.09 5.15 -14.73
C SER A 147 20.06 4.20 -14.05
N VAL A 148 20.84 3.47 -14.83
CA VAL A 148 21.88 2.54 -14.37
C VAL A 148 23.25 3.07 -14.79
N ASN A 149 24.11 3.36 -13.80
CA ASN A 149 25.46 3.91 -13.97
C ASN A 149 26.45 2.95 -13.29
N LEU A 150 26.78 1.83 -13.96
CA LEU A 150 27.60 0.79 -13.34
C LEU A 150 29.03 1.21 -13.05
N ASP A 151 29.53 2.27 -13.66
CA ASP A 151 30.79 2.92 -13.34
C ASP A 151 30.82 3.61 -11.95
N ALA A 152 29.68 3.75 -11.29
CA ALA A 152 29.57 4.13 -9.89
C ALA A 152 29.29 2.93 -8.95
N CYS A 153 29.29 1.70 -9.46
CA CYS A 153 28.95 0.51 -8.70
C CYS A 153 30.14 -0.03 -7.90
N ILE A 154 29.99 -0.11 -6.58
CA ILE A 154 30.96 -0.73 -5.64
C ILE A 154 30.61 -2.20 -5.29
N GLN A 155 29.70 -2.81 -6.01
CA GLN A 155 29.28 -4.23 -5.85
C GLN A 155 28.86 -4.61 -4.41
N CYS A 156 28.23 -3.67 -3.70
CA CYS A 156 27.83 -3.82 -2.29
C CYS A 156 26.61 -4.74 -2.07
N THR A 157 25.98 -5.27 -3.11
CA THR A 157 24.80 -6.16 -3.10
C THR A 157 23.49 -5.57 -2.54
N ARG A 158 23.44 -4.32 -2.09
CA ARG A 158 22.22 -3.74 -1.50
C ARG A 158 21.05 -3.75 -2.47
N CYS A 159 21.26 -3.41 -3.74
CA CYS A 159 20.22 -3.43 -4.78
C CYS A 159 19.69 -4.83 -5.05
N LEU A 160 20.57 -5.84 -5.08
CA LEU A 160 20.21 -7.24 -5.27
C LEU A 160 19.32 -7.72 -4.12
N ARG A 161 19.71 -7.44 -2.85
CA ARG A 161 18.91 -7.82 -1.68
C ARG A 161 17.59 -7.08 -1.63
N ALA A 162 17.57 -5.78 -1.95
CA ALA A 162 16.33 -5.00 -2.06
C ALA A 162 15.36 -5.62 -3.08
N CYS A 163 15.86 -6.07 -4.24
CA CYS A 163 15.05 -6.73 -5.26
C CYS A 163 14.59 -8.13 -4.83
N ARG A 164 15.50 -8.94 -4.28
CA ARG A 164 15.27 -10.36 -4.01
C ARG A 164 14.63 -10.62 -2.66
N GLU A 165 15.08 -9.92 -1.60
CA GLU A 165 14.66 -10.19 -0.22
C GLU A 165 13.50 -9.27 0.20
N GLU A 166 13.53 -7.97 -0.16
CA GLU A 166 12.47 -7.03 0.20
C GLU A 166 11.24 -7.12 -0.73
N GLN A 167 11.47 -7.12 -2.04
CA GLN A 167 10.40 -7.07 -3.04
C GLN A 167 10.01 -8.45 -3.60
N VAL A 168 10.88 -9.45 -3.45
CA VAL A 168 10.71 -10.82 -3.98
C VAL A 168 10.40 -10.80 -5.49
N ASN A 169 11.21 -10.04 -6.25
CA ASN A 169 11.07 -9.93 -7.72
C ASN A 169 12.18 -10.65 -8.48
N ASP A 170 13.37 -10.83 -7.87
CA ASP A 170 14.52 -11.58 -8.41
C ASP A 170 15.06 -11.09 -9.77
N VAL A 171 14.87 -9.81 -10.10
CA VAL A 171 15.32 -9.22 -11.38
C VAL A 171 16.83 -8.96 -11.39
N ILE A 172 17.40 -8.57 -10.23
CA ILE A 172 18.81 -8.19 -10.14
C ILE A 172 19.67 -9.39 -9.73
N GLY A 173 20.69 -9.69 -10.51
CA GLY A 173 21.65 -10.73 -10.27
C GLY A 173 23.10 -10.28 -10.46
N TYR A 174 24.04 -11.21 -10.31
CA TYR A 174 25.44 -11.03 -10.65
C TYR A 174 25.82 -11.88 -11.85
N ALA A 175 26.56 -11.28 -12.80
CA ALA A 175 27.32 -11.99 -13.80
C ALA A 175 28.82 -11.97 -13.46
N HIS A 176 29.55 -12.95 -13.98
CA HIS A 176 31.00 -13.10 -13.84
C HIS A 176 31.46 -13.25 -12.39
N ARG A 177 32.75 -13.09 -12.14
CA ARG A 177 33.39 -13.19 -10.81
C ARG A 177 34.68 -12.40 -10.72
N GLY A 178 35.12 -12.12 -9.49
CA GLY A 178 36.33 -11.35 -9.22
C GLY A 178 36.18 -9.91 -9.69
N ASN A 179 37.23 -9.33 -10.25
CA ASN A 179 37.22 -7.94 -10.74
C ASN A 179 36.33 -7.71 -11.98
N LYS A 180 35.78 -8.79 -12.57
CA LYS A 180 34.82 -8.69 -13.68
C LYS A 180 33.36 -8.87 -13.23
N SER A 181 33.13 -9.02 -11.94
CA SER A 181 31.75 -9.11 -11.42
C SER A 181 30.97 -7.86 -11.76
N GLU A 182 29.78 -8.04 -12.28
CA GLU A 182 28.88 -6.94 -12.58
C GLU A 182 27.44 -7.28 -12.23
N ILE A 183 26.64 -6.25 -11.98
CA ILE A 183 25.21 -6.39 -11.77
C ILE A 183 24.54 -6.51 -13.13
N VAL A 184 23.64 -7.48 -13.24
CA VAL A 184 22.82 -7.74 -14.43
C VAL A 184 21.35 -7.78 -14.06
N PHE A 185 20.51 -7.55 -15.06
CA PHE A 185 19.05 -7.64 -14.95
C PHE A 185 18.59 -8.89 -15.74
N ASP A 186 17.77 -9.74 -15.11
CA ASP A 186 17.34 -11.03 -15.64
C ASP A 186 18.53 -11.84 -16.22
N ILE A 187 18.56 -12.09 -17.52
CA ILE A 187 19.65 -12.83 -18.21
C ILE A 187 20.64 -11.90 -18.92
N ASN A 188 20.91 -10.72 -18.37
CA ASN A 188 21.73 -9.63 -18.91
C ASN A 188 21.00 -8.77 -19.94
N ASP A 189 19.70 -8.58 -19.75
CA ASP A 189 18.89 -7.66 -20.55
C ASP A 189 19.12 -6.21 -20.13
N PRO A 190 18.88 -5.22 -21.01
CA PRO A 190 18.71 -3.84 -20.59
C PRO A 190 17.61 -3.73 -19.52
N MET A 191 17.76 -2.86 -18.52
CA MET A 191 16.81 -2.78 -17.42
C MET A 191 15.37 -2.49 -17.89
N GLY A 192 15.20 -1.73 -18.97
CA GLY A 192 13.89 -1.43 -19.56
C GLY A 192 13.20 -2.61 -20.23
N ASP A 193 13.97 -3.62 -20.67
CA ASP A 193 13.47 -4.84 -21.31
C ASP A 193 13.33 -6.00 -20.32
N SER A 194 13.79 -5.81 -19.08
CA SER A 194 13.73 -6.83 -18.02
C SER A 194 12.34 -6.95 -17.39
N THR A 195 12.14 -7.95 -16.53
CA THR A 195 10.92 -8.14 -15.75
C THR A 195 10.78 -7.16 -14.57
N CYS A 196 11.52 -6.04 -14.59
CA CYS A 196 11.50 -5.03 -13.54
C CYS A 196 10.11 -4.38 -13.40
N VAL A 197 9.59 -4.34 -12.19
CA VAL A 197 8.31 -3.70 -11.87
C VAL A 197 8.43 -2.22 -11.47
N GLY A 198 9.62 -1.62 -11.61
CA GLY A 198 9.86 -0.20 -11.34
C GLY A 198 9.64 0.22 -9.88
N CYS A 199 9.78 -0.65 -8.89
CA CYS A 199 9.53 -0.30 -7.48
C CYS A 199 10.54 0.69 -6.90
N GLY A 200 11.77 0.76 -7.46
CA GLY A 200 12.83 1.67 -7.05
C GLY A 200 13.48 1.36 -5.70
N GLU A 201 13.25 0.18 -5.11
CA GLU A 201 13.93 -0.20 -3.87
C GLU A 201 15.44 -0.34 -4.06
N CYS A 202 15.86 -0.80 -5.22
CA CYS A 202 17.27 -0.84 -5.59
C CYS A 202 17.90 0.57 -5.65
N VAL A 203 17.14 1.57 -6.09
CA VAL A 203 17.54 3.00 -6.11
C VAL A 203 17.71 3.52 -4.67
N GLN A 204 16.69 3.33 -3.82
CA GLN A 204 16.74 3.75 -2.40
C GLN A 204 17.83 2.99 -1.62
N ALA A 205 18.18 1.79 -2.04
CA ALA A 205 19.21 0.98 -1.41
C ALA A 205 20.63 1.34 -1.89
N CYS A 206 20.80 1.94 -3.06
CA CYS A 206 22.12 2.20 -3.64
C CYS A 206 22.89 3.28 -2.88
N PRO A 207 24.13 3.01 -2.40
CA PRO A 207 24.89 3.98 -1.61
C PRO A 207 25.75 4.94 -2.44
N THR A 208 25.78 4.79 -3.78
CA THR A 208 26.74 5.51 -4.63
C THR A 208 26.14 6.25 -5.83
N GLY A 209 24.88 5.96 -6.18
CA GLY A 209 24.28 6.50 -7.42
C GLY A 209 24.44 5.62 -8.65
N ALA A 210 24.91 4.37 -8.48
CA ALA A 210 24.92 3.39 -9.57
C ALA A 210 23.51 3.09 -10.10
N LEU A 211 22.50 3.20 -9.23
CA LEU A 211 21.08 3.15 -9.58
C LEU A 211 20.41 4.43 -9.10
N MET A 212 19.83 5.19 -10.02
CA MET A 212 19.28 6.52 -9.78
C MET A 212 17.90 6.65 -10.41
N PRO A 213 17.03 7.57 -9.93
CA PRO A 213 15.88 7.98 -10.70
C PRO A 213 16.32 8.48 -12.09
N SER A 214 15.58 8.11 -13.14
CA SER A 214 15.82 8.68 -14.47
C SER A 214 15.63 10.21 -14.41
N LYS A 215 16.34 11.06 -15.11
CA LYS A 215 16.24 12.54 -15.10
C LYS A 215 17.17 13.26 -14.11
N GLU A 216 18.44 12.92 -14.06
CA GLU A 216 19.52 13.72 -13.42
C GLU A 216 19.21 14.27 -12.01
N VAL A 217 18.31 13.61 -11.28
CA VAL A 217 17.79 14.09 -9.98
C VAL A 217 18.87 14.06 -8.90
N GLY A 218 19.83 13.15 -9.03
CA GLY A 218 20.92 12.97 -8.06
C GLY A 218 21.86 14.17 -7.94
N LEU A 219 21.90 15.06 -8.95
CA LEU A 219 22.70 16.28 -8.94
C LEU A 219 22.02 17.43 -8.19
N SER A 220 20.76 17.28 -7.82
CA SER A 220 19.97 18.29 -7.11
C SER A 220 19.84 17.92 -5.63
N ILE A 221 20.28 18.81 -4.75
CA ILE A 221 20.07 18.66 -3.30
C ILE A 221 18.70 19.26 -2.95
N PRO A 222 17.79 18.51 -2.30
CA PRO A 222 16.52 19.05 -1.85
C PRO A 222 16.73 20.13 -0.77
N ASP A 223 15.95 21.18 -0.82
CA ASP A 223 15.91 22.24 0.19
C ASP A 223 14.91 21.91 1.32
N LYS A 224 13.95 21.00 1.05
CA LYS A 224 12.91 20.64 2.00
C LYS A 224 12.56 19.16 1.88
N LYS A 225 12.36 18.51 3.03
CA LYS A 225 11.79 17.15 3.14
C LYS A 225 10.40 17.24 3.77
N VAL A 226 9.40 16.64 3.13
CA VAL A 226 8.01 16.64 3.59
C VAL A 226 7.56 15.21 3.80
N GLU A 227 7.28 14.86 5.05
CA GLU A 227 6.74 13.56 5.41
C GLU A 227 5.24 13.50 5.09
N SER A 228 4.80 12.38 4.51
CA SER A 228 3.41 12.20 4.09
C SER A 228 3.03 10.73 4.00
N VAL A 229 1.81 10.49 3.56
CA VAL A 229 1.25 9.16 3.23
C VAL A 229 1.05 9.08 1.73
N CYS A 230 1.33 7.91 1.15
CA CYS A 230 1.13 7.66 -0.27
C CYS A 230 -0.35 7.82 -0.67
N PRO A 231 -0.69 8.62 -1.71
CA PRO A 231 -2.07 8.92 -2.07
C PRO A 231 -2.71 7.88 -3.01
N TYR A 232 -2.12 6.68 -3.20
CA TYR A 232 -2.58 5.77 -4.24
C TYR A 232 -3.52 4.68 -3.75
N CYS A 233 -3.10 3.83 -2.81
CA CYS A 233 -3.93 2.71 -2.38
C CYS A 233 -4.04 2.58 -0.87
N GLY A 234 -4.95 1.71 -0.42
CA GLY A 234 -5.29 1.50 0.99
C GLY A 234 -4.20 0.84 1.84
N VAL A 235 -3.02 0.53 1.30
CA VAL A 235 -1.88 0.07 2.11
C VAL A 235 -1.40 1.17 3.06
N GLY A 236 -1.49 2.45 2.65
CA GLY A 236 -1.12 3.57 3.52
C GLY A 236 0.39 3.71 3.74
N CYS A 237 1.21 3.41 2.73
CA CYS A 237 2.66 3.51 2.81
C CYS A 237 3.12 4.90 3.23
N LEU A 238 3.98 4.99 4.24
CA LEU A 238 4.62 6.24 4.62
C LEU A 238 5.77 6.57 3.67
N LEU A 239 5.87 7.84 3.30
CA LEU A 239 6.87 8.33 2.36
C LEU A 239 7.35 9.73 2.73
N THR A 240 8.50 10.12 2.16
CA THR A 240 9.06 11.46 2.24
C THR A 240 9.23 12.03 0.85
N TYR A 241 8.60 13.16 0.58
CA TYR A 241 8.84 13.95 -0.61
C TYR A 241 10.08 14.81 -0.43
N ASN A 242 11.06 14.68 -1.32
CA ASN A 242 12.24 15.53 -1.39
C ASN A 242 11.94 16.65 -2.36
N VAL A 243 11.89 17.89 -1.86
CA VAL A 243 11.38 19.07 -2.58
C VAL A 243 12.50 20.06 -2.80
N LYS A 244 12.53 20.69 -3.96
CA LYS A 244 13.38 21.83 -4.30
C LYS A 244 12.58 22.82 -5.12
N ASP A 245 12.71 24.10 -4.82
CA ASP A 245 12.01 25.18 -5.54
C ASP A 245 10.52 24.90 -5.70
N ASN A 246 9.88 24.38 -4.63
CA ASN A 246 8.48 23.98 -4.58
C ASN A 246 8.06 22.86 -5.57
N LYS A 247 9.02 22.10 -6.09
CA LYS A 247 8.79 20.92 -6.95
C LYS A 247 9.31 19.66 -6.27
N ILE A 248 8.56 18.57 -6.37
CA ILE A 248 9.00 17.27 -5.88
C ILE A 248 10.06 16.74 -6.85
N LEU A 249 11.26 16.47 -6.34
CA LEU A 249 12.35 15.88 -7.10
C LEU A 249 12.23 14.37 -7.16
N TYR A 250 12.09 13.74 -6.00
CA TYR A 250 11.98 12.29 -5.84
C TYR A 250 11.32 11.94 -4.50
N THR A 251 10.96 10.68 -4.35
CA THR A 251 10.28 10.16 -3.17
C THR A 251 11.06 9.01 -2.55
N ASN A 252 11.24 9.04 -1.23
CA ASN A 252 11.77 7.93 -0.45
C ASN A 252 10.67 7.28 0.39
N GLY A 253 10.74 5.94 0.54
CA GLY A 253 9.96 5.25 1.55
C GLY A 253 10.44 5.63 2.94
N ARG A 254 9.50 5.93 3.83
CA ARG A 254 9.73 6.17 5.25
C ARG A 254 9.24 4.99 6.06
N ASP A 255 9.90 4.70 7.17
CA ASP A 255 9.49 3.60 8.04
C ASP A 255 8.06 3.81 8.57
N GLY A 256 7.25 2.78 8.39
CA GLY A 256 5.86 2.77 8.79
C GLY A 256 5.32 1.36 8.91
N PRO A 257 4.29 1.13 9.75
CA PRO A 257 3.81 -0.21 10.09
C PRO A 257 3.29 -1.00 8.89
N ALA A 258 2.82 -0.30 7.86
CA ALA A 258 2.26 -0.92 6.66
C ALA A 258 3.28 -1.16 5.54
N ASN A 259 4.45 -0.52 5.58
CA ASN A 259 5.38 -0.57 4.46
C ASN A 259 6.85 -0.83 4.82
N LEU A 260 7.29 -0.65 6.07
CA LEU A 260 8.68 -0.84 6.50
C LEU A 260 9.67 -0.20 5.51
N SER A 261 9.49 1.07 5.21
CA SER A 261 10.23 1.87 4.22
C SER A 261 10.11 1.45 2.76
N ARG A 262 9.31 0.43 2.42
CA ARG A 262 9.10 -0.03 1.05
C ARG A 262 8.11 0.85 0.30
N LEU A 263 8.33 1.01 -1.00
CA LEU A 263 7.37 1.64 -1.92
C LEU A 263 7.20 0.77 -3.18
N CYS A 264 6.11 0.98 -3.87
CA CYS A 264 5.91 0.48 -5.23
C CYS A 264 6.17 1.59 -6.25
N VAL A 265 6.09 1.26 -7.54
CA VAL A 265 6.28 2.21 -8.65
C VAL A 265 5.42 3.47 -8.49
N LYS A 266 4.17 3.35 -8.05
CA LYS A 266 3.26 4.51 -7.87
C LYS A 266 3.72 5.43 -6.75
N GLY A 267 4.02 4.90 -5.57
CA GLY A 267 4.50 5.70 -4.44
C GLY A 267 5.87 6.33 -4.71
N ARG A 268 6.73 5.63 -5.46
CA ARG A 268 8.08 6.09 -5.77
C ARG A 268 8.14 7.16 -6.85
N TYR A 269 7.38 6.99 -7.95
CA TYR A 269 7.52 7.80 -9.16
C TYR A 269 6.22 8.49 -9.59
N GLY A 270 5.08 8.15 -8.99
CA GLY A 270 3.78 8.62 -9.43
C GLY A 270 3.39 10.03 -8.98
N PHE A 271 4.33 10.88 -8.60
CA PHE A 271 4.07 12.26 -8.14
C PHE A 271 4.10 13.31 -9.26
N ASP A 272 4.52 12.99 -10.46
CA ASP A 272 4.73 13.92 -11.56
C ASP A 272 3.43 14.55 -12.09
N TYR A 273 2.27 13.90 -11.88
CA TYR A 273 0.97 14.50 -12.23
C TYR A 273 0.72 15.86 -11.55
N ILE A 274 1.36 16.13 -10.40
CA ILE A 274 1.21 17.40 -9.66
C ILE A 274 1.74 18.58 -10.49
N ASN A 275 2.82 18.35 -11.24
CA ASN A 275 3.50 19.37 -12.05
C ASN A 275 3.20 19.24 -13.55
N ASN A 276 2.18 18.48 -13.93
CA ASN A 276 1.80 18.30 -15.34
C ASN A 276 1.33 19.64 -15.93
N GLU A 277 1.79 19.97 -17.13
CA GLU A 277 1.44 21.22 -17.82
C GLU A 277 -0.06 21.35 -18.13
N GLY A 278 -0.75 20.21 -18.32
CA GLY A 278 -2.20 20.17 -18.52
C GLY A 278 -3.02 20.32 -17.24
N ARG A 279 -2.38 20.48 -16.05
CA ARG A 279 -3.11 20.63 -14.79
C ARG A 279 -3.85 21.96 -14.73
N LEU A 280 -5.15 21.90 -14.44
CA LEU A 280 -5.95 23.11 -14.22
C LEU A 280 -5.51 23.82 -12.93
N THR A 281 -5.16 25.10 -13.04
CA THR A 281 -4.68 25.93 -11.93
C THR A 281 -5.65 27.06 -11.56
N LYS A 282 -6.69 27.23 -12.37
CA LYS A 282 -7.75 28.23 -12.16
C LYS A 282 -9.13 27.59 -12.36
N PRO A 283 -10.19 28.15 -11.74
CA PRO A 283 -11.54 27.74 -12.02
C PRO A 283 -11.91 27.97 -13.48
N LEU A 284 -12.68 27.04 -14.04
CA LEU A 284 -13.21 27.13 -15.39
C LEU A 284 -14.74 27.19 -15.34
N ILE A 285 -15.33 28.07 -16.13
CA ILE A 285 -16.78 28.10 -16.36
C ILE A 285 -17.09 27.83 -17.84
N ARG A 286 -18.21 27.17 -18.11
CA ARG A 286 -18.67 26.96 -19.48
C ARG A 286 -19.01 28.30 -20.11
N LYS A 287 -18.50 28.55 -21.32
CA LYS A 287 -18.80 29.76 -22.07
C LYS A 287 -20.28 29.92 -22.32
N LYS A 288 -20.73 31.15 -22.25
CA LYS A 288 -22.15 31.49 -22.46
C LYS A 288 -22.58 31.07 -23.87
N GLY A 289 -23.73 30.38 -23.97
CA GLY A 289 -24.26 29.90 -25.24
C GLY A 289 -23.76 28.54 -25.69
N ILE A 290 -22.73 27.95 -25.06
CA ILE A 290 -22.27 26.61 -25.37
C ILE A 290 -23.16 25.58 -24.68
N SER A 291 -23.83 24.73 -25.48
CA SER A 291 -24.69 23.64 -25.01
C SER A 291 -23.88 22.55 -24.30
N LYS A 292 -24.48 21.86 -23.29
CA LYS A 292 -23.93 20.62 -22.72
C LYS A 292 -23.96 19.44 -23.72
N LYS A 293 -24.83 19.51 -24.72
CA LYS A 293 -25.02 18.49 -25.75
C LYS A 293 -24.41 18.95 -27.07
N ILE A 294 -23.10 19.26 -27.06
CA ILE A 294 -22.36 19.50 -28.29
C ILE A 294 -21.84 18.18 -28.85
N ASP A 295 -21.76 18.13 -30.18
CA ASP A 295 -21.01 17.06 -30.84
C ASP A 295 -19.53 17.30 -30.58
N VAL A 296 -18.88 16.36 -29.91
CA VAL A 296 -17.44 16.40 -29.60
C VAL A 296 -16.62 15.53 -30.56
N SER A 297 -17.25 14.99 -31.62
CA SER A 297 -16.52 14.30 -32.69
C SER A 297 -15.59 15.30 -33.38
N GLY A 298 -14.29 15.01 -33.36
CA GLY A 298 -13.26 15.93 -33.87
C GLY A 298 -12.83 17.06 -32.90
N PHE A 299 -13.35 17.08 -31.67
CA PHE A 299 -12.90 18.05 -30.64
C PHE A 299 -11.47 17.75 -30.19
N ASP A 300 -10.63 18.75 -30.18
CA ASP A 300 -9.31 18.67 -29.57
C ASP A 300 -9.41 18.88 -28.07
N PHE A 301 -9.32 17.78 -27.31
CA PHE A 301 -9.36 17.79 -25.84
C PHE A 301 -8.17 18.54 -25.19
N ASN A 302 -7.12 18.87 -25.94
CA ASN A 302 -6.05 19.75 -25.48
C ASN A 302 -6.47 21.24 -25.55
N ASN A 303 -7.53 21.56 -26.27
CA ASN A 303 -8.05 22.92 -26.40
C ASN A 303 -9.41 23.10 -25.71
N ILE A 304 -9.44 22.86 -24.38
CA ILE A 304 -10.67 23.05 -23.59
C ILE A 304 -11.17 24.50 -23.61
N SER A 305 -10.33 25.45 -24.01
CA SER A 305 -10.67 26.86 -24.12
C SER A 305 -11.75 27.15 -25.19
N GLU A 306 -12.07 26.21 -26.07
CA GLU A 306 -13.21 26.35 -26.99
C GLU A 306 -14.56 26.30 -26.24
N ILE A 307 -14.66 25.52 -25.16
CA ILE A 307 -15.91 25.30 -24.41
C ILE A 307 -15.91 26.08 -23.11
N PHE A 308 -14.76 26.16 -22.43
CA PHE A 308 -14.63 26.77 -21.12
C PHE A 308 -13.77 28.02 -21.16
N GLU A 309 -13.98 28.90 -20.20
CA GLU A 309 -13.14 30.08 -19.97
C GLU A 309 -12.69 30.14 -18.51
N GLU A 310 -11.48 30.66 -18.28
CA GLU A 310 -10.96 30.91 -16.95
C GLU A 310 -11.78 32.00 -16.23
N THR A 311 -11.94 31.83 -14.92
CA THR A 311 -12.63 32.81 -14.09
C THR A 311 -11.96 32.93 -12.71
N THR A 312 -12.40 33.88 -11.90
CA THR A 312 -11.96 33.98 -10.50
C THR A 312 -12.71 32.98 -9.61
N TRP A 313 -12.13 32.67 -8.45
CA TRP A 313 -12.79 31.83 -7.45
C TRP A 313 -14.10 32.43 -6.97
N GLU A 314 -14.16 33.74 -6.75
CA GLU A 314 -15.36 34.44 -6.30
C GLU A 314 -16.51 34.25 -7.31
N ASN A 315 -16.23 34.45 -8.59
CA ASN A 315 -17.24 34.28 -9.65
C ASN A 315 -17.65 32.81 -9.81
N ALA A 316 -16.71 31.86 -9.76
CA ALA A 316 -17.04 30.44 -9.84
C ALA A 316 -17.93 29.99 -8.67
N LEU A 317 -17.60 30.38 -7.44
CA LEU A 317 -18.38 30.04 -6.24
C LEU A 317 -19.74 30.70 -6.25
N GLU A 318 -19.85 31.96 -6.71
CA GLU A 318 -21.13 32.67 -6.86
C GLU A 318 -22.02 31.94 -7.88
N MET A 319 -21.48 31.54 -9.03
CA MET A 319 -22.25 30.81 -10.04
C MET A 319 -22.72 29.45 -9.51
N ALA A 320 -21.83 28.69 -8.85
CA ALA A 320 -22.18 27.42 -8.22
C ALA A 320 -23.31 27.57 -7.21
N SER A 321 -23.16 28.52 -6.28
CA SER A 321 -24.19 28.83 -5.24
C SER A 321 -25.52 29.24 -5.86
N LYS A 322 -25.54 30.16 -6.82
CA LYS A 322 -26.75 30.58 -7.50
C LYS A 322 -27.46 29.42 -8.21
N GLY A 323 -26.69 28.56 -8.88
CA GLY A 323 -27.23 27.40 -9.58
C GLY A 323 -27.90 26.41 -8.64
N PHE A 324 -27.23 26.02 -7.55
CA PHE A 324 -27.77 25.10 -6.55
C PHE A 324 -28.98 25.71 -5.81
N ASN A 325 -28.91 26.95 -5.41
CA ASN A 325 -30.04 27.62 -4.76
C ASN A 325 -31.28 27.73 -5.66
N LYS A 326 -31.12 27.96 -6.96
CA LYS A 326 -32.22 27.95 -7.93
C LYS A 326 -32.90 26.58 -8.00
N ILE A 327 -32.15 25.49 -7.99
CA ILE A 327 -32.68 24.12 -8.00
C ILE A 327 -33.37 23.82 -6.67
N LYS A 328 -32.75 24.17 -5.53
CA LYS A 328 -33.32 24.00 -4.20
C LYS A 328 -34.64 24.70 -4.06
N SER A 329 -34.76 25.92 -4.60
CA SER A 329 -36.02 26.69 -4.58
C SER A 329 -37.11 26.07 -5.45
N LYS A 330 -36.76 25.40 -6.56
CA LYS A 330 -37.69 24.81 -7.52
C LYS A 330 -38.13 23.39 -7.14
N LEU A 331 -37.20 22.54 -6.72
CA LEU A 331 -37.40 21.10 -6.49
C LEU A 331 -37.29 20.70 -5.01
N GLY A 332 -36.96 21.63 -4.14
CA GLY A 332 -36.64 21.36 -2.74
C GLY A 332 -35.21 20.79 -2.56
N PRO A 333 -34.81 20.48 -1.32
CA PRO A 333 -33.50 19.95 -0.98
C PRO A 333 -33.13 18.65 -1.75
N ASN A 334 -34.10 17.77 -1.95
CA ASN A 334 -33.91 16.49 -2.64
C ASN A 334 -33.70 16.63 -4.16
N GLY A 335 -33.84 17.83 -4.73
CA GLY A 335 -33.37 18.13 -6.09
C GLY A 335 -31.87 18.23 -6.24
N LEU A 336 -31.11 18.10 -5.14
CA LEU A 336 -29.67 18.25 -5.04
C LEU A 336 -29.02 16.98 -4.47
N ALA A 337 -27.77 16.74 -4.86
CA ALA A 337 -26.91 15.69 -4.28
C ALA A 337 -25.44 16.08 -4.32
N GLY A 338 -24.62 15.34 -3.55
CA GLY A 338 -23.19 15.37 -3.56
C GLY A 338 -22.59 14.01 -3.86
N PHE A 339 -21.54 13.97 -4.68
CA PHE A 339 -20.75 12.78 -4.94
C PHE A 339 -19.28 13.04 -4.59
N GLY A 340 -18.80 12.48 -3.48
CA GLY A 340 -17.45 12.65 -2.97
C GLY A 340 -16.51 11.53 -3.36
N CYS A 341 -15.26 11.65 -2.92
CA CYS A 341 -14.17 10.75 -3.28
C CYS A 341 -13.50 10.11 -2.07
N ALA A 342 -13.09 8.87 -2.20
CA ALA A 342 -12.24 8.16 -1.24
C ALA A 342 -10.75 8.48 -1.39
N LYS A 343 -10.37 9.46 -2.20
CA LYS A 343 -8.97 9.91 -2.36
C LYS A 343 -8.63 11.15 -1.54
N GLY A 344 -9.64 11.89 -1.10
CA GLY A 344 -9.47 13.04 -0.22
C GLY A 344 -9.06 12.66 1.21
N SER A 345 -8.68 13.66 2.00
CA SER A 345 -8.42 13.49 3.43
C SER A 345 -9.74 13.28 4.22
N ASN A 346 -9.62 12.90 5.49
CA ASN A 346 -10.79 12.82 6.38
C ASN A 346 -11.47 14.17 6.55
N GLU A 347 -10.69 15.24 6.61
CA GLU A 347 -11.18 16.61 6.71
C GLU A 347 -11.99 17.01 5.48
N GLU A 348 -11.50 16.69 4.28
CA GLU A 348 -12.22 16.95 3.03
C GLU A 348 -13.53 16.16 2.97
N ALA A 349 -13.50 14.88 3.32
CA ALA A 349 -14.69 14.04 3.38
C ALA A 349 -15.72 14.55 4.39
N TYR A 350 -15.27 14.92 5.59
CA TYR A 350 -16.12 15.49 6.64
C TYR A 350 -16.75 16.83 6.20
N LEU A 351 -15.94 17.74 5.67
CA LEU A 351 -16.43 19.06 5.23
C LEU A 351 -17.40 18.93 4.05
N PHE A 352 -17.13 18.01 3.13
CA PHE A 352 -18.01 17.81 1.99
C PHE A 352 -19.38 17.25 2.40
N GLN A 353 -19.43 16.18 3.21
CA GLN A 353 -20.70 15.65 3.69
C GLN A 353 -21.45 16.67 4.55
N LYS A 354 -20.74 17.43 5.40
CA LYS A 354 -21.33 18.50 6.20
C LYS A 354 -21.95 19.59 5.31
N LEU A 355 -21.25 20.02 4.25
CA LEU A 355 -21.78 21.00 3.29
C LEU A 355 -23.10 20.52 2.65
N ILE A 356 -23.14 19.26 2.20
CA ILE A 356 -24.36 18.73 1.58
C ILE A 356 -25.50 18.65 2.59
N ARG A 357 -25.23 18.19 3.81
CA ARG A 357 -26.26 18.05 4.85
C ARG A 357 -26.77 19.39 5.39
N THR A 358 -25.88 20.35 5.61
CA THR A 358 -26.24 21.65 6.18
C THR A 358 -26.60 22.70 5.11
N GLY A 359 -25.81 22.77 4.03
CA GLY A 359 -26.00 23.77 2.96
C GLY A 359 -27.10 23.38 1.98
N PHE A 360 -27.09 22.15 1.49
CA PHE A 360 -28.17 21.66 0.61
C PHE A 360 -29.39 21.19 1.39
N ASN A 361 -29.24 20.84 2.65
CA ASN A 361 -30.27 20.34 3.55
C ASN A 361 -30.85 18.99 3.10
N THR A 362 -29.99 18.09 2.65
CA THR A 362 -30.32 16.73 2.21
C THR A 362 -29.23 15.74 2.63
N ASN A 363 -29.61 14.48 2.84
CA ASN A 363 -28.68 13.38 3.04
C ASN A 363 -28.25 12.70 1.74
N ASN A 364 -28.57 13.23 0.56
CA ASN A 364 -28.14 12.72 -0.74
C ASN A 364 -26.64 12.99 -0.95
N VAL A 365 -25.80 12.31 -0.17
CA VAL A 365 -24.34 12.39 -0.25
C VAL A 365 -23.76 10.99 -0.14
N ASP A 366 -23.02 10.59 -1.14
CA ASP A 366 -22.35 9.27 -1.15
C ASP A 366 -21.00 9.39 -1.85
N HIS A 367 -20.24 8.32 -1.92
CA HIS A 367 -18.92 8.32 -2.56
C HIS A 367 -18.60 6.97 -3.24
N CYS A 368 -17.47 6.91 -3.91
CA CYS A 368 -17.07 5.74 -4.70
C CYS A 368 -16.99 4.42 -3.93
N THR A 369 -16.95 4.41 -2.61
CA THR A 369 -17.03 3.20 -1.78
C THR A 369 -18.29 2.38 -2.07
N ARG A 370 -19.38 3.04 -2.47
CA ARG A 370 -20.62 2.38 -2.89
C ARG A 370 -20.39 1.36 -3.99
N LEU A 371 -19.53 1.68 -4.94
CA LEU A 371 -19.16 0.84 -6.08
C LEU A 371 -17.93 -0.03 -5.81
N CYS A 372 -17.32 0.09 -4.63
CA CYS A 372 -16.07 -0.58 -4.24
C CYS A 372 -16.34 -1.65 -3.19
N HIS A 373 -16.25 -1.33 -1.91
CA HIS A 373 -16.35 -2.26 -0.78
C HIS A 373 -17.64 -2.11 0.05
N ALA A 374 -18.68 -1.45 -0.45
CA ALA A 374 -19.91 -1.30 0.30
C ALA A 374 -20.50 -2.64 0.77
N SER A 375 -20.47 -3.66 -0.10
CA SER A 375 -20.88 -5.03 0.22
C SER A 375 -20.07 -5.64 1.36
N SER A 376 -18.75 -5.45 1.35
CA SER A 376 -17.85 -5.91 2.44
C SER A 376 -18.12 -5.17 3.74
N VAL A 377 -18.30 -3.83 3.68
CA VAL A 377 -18.59 -2.99 4.87
C VAL A 377 -19.93 -3.40 5.50
N VAL A 378 -20.98 -3.59 4.69
CA VAL A 378 -22.29 -4.04 5.18
C VAL A 378 -22.17 -5.40 5.87
N ALA A 379 -21.52 -6.37 5.25
CA ALA A 379 -21.34 -7.70 5.84
C ALA A 379 -20.55 -7.67 7.16
N LEU A 380 -19.47 -6.86 7.21
CA LEU A 380 -18.66 -6.71 8.42
C LEU A 380 -19.45 -6.01 9.55
N LEU A 381 -20.17 -4.93 9.26
CA LEU A 381 -21.01 -4.23 10.25
C LEU A 381 -22.10 -5.14 10.81
N GLU A 382 -22.78 -5.92 9.95
CA GLU A 382 -23.83 -6.86 10.37
C GLU A 382 -23.31 -8.01 11.22
N MET A 383 -22.14 -8.55 10.89
CA MET A 383 -21.66 -9.80 11.47
C MET A 383 -20.65 -9.64 12.61
N ILE A 384 -19.83 -8.59 12.59
CA ILE A 384 -18.81 -8.33 13.62
C ILE A 384 -18.89 -6.92 14.23
N GLY A 385 -19.87 -6.11 13.80
CA GLY A 385 -20.12 -4.79 14.39
C GLY A 385 -19.12 -3.70 13.99
N SER A 386 -18.21 -3.94 13.03
CA SER A 386 -17.23 -2.96 12.56
C SER A 386 -17.03 -3.09 11.06
N GLY A 387 -17.04 -1.98 10.33
CA GLY A 387 -16.72 -1.94 8.90
C GLY A 387 -15.22 -1.94 8.58
N ALA A 388 -14.37 -1.92 9.60
CA ALA A 388 -12.91 -1.89 9.47
C ALA A 388 -12.31 -3.28 9.25
N VAL A 389 -11.05 -3.31 8.78
CA VAL A 389 -10.23 -4.52 8.79
C VAL A 389 -9.96 -4.97 10.24
N SER A 390 -9.87 -6.28 10.47
CA SER A 390 -9.66 -6.82 11.82
C SER A 390 -8.19 -7.05 12.19
N ASN A 391 -7.25 -6.76 11.26
CA ASN A 391 -5.82 -7.03 11.41
C ASN A 391 -4.99 -6.15 10.51
N GLN A 392 -3.68 -6.12 10.75
CA GLN A 392 -2.69 -5.43 9.90
C GLN A 392 -2.16 -6.36 8.79
N VAL A 393 -1.62 -5.80 7.71
CA VAL A 393 -0.96 -6.59 6.65
C VAL A 393 0.26 -7.33 7.21
N ALA A 394 1.00 -6.71 8.12
CA ALA A 394 2.18 -7.32 8.74
C ALA A 394 1.88 -8.60 9.54
N ASP A 395 0.64 -8.79 9.99
CA ASP A 395 0.21 -9.98 10.75
C ASP A 395 0.36 -11.29 9.95
N VAL A 396 0.59 -11.23 8.64
CA VAL A 396 0.93 -12.42 7.83
C VAL A 396 2.20 -13.12 8.30
N THR A 397 3.09 -12.43 9.01
CA THR A 397 4.31 -13.03 9.59
C THR A 397 3.98 -14.01 10.71
N GLU A 398 2.86 -13.80 11.40
CA GLU A 398 2.37 -14.66 12.49
C GLU A 398 1.38 -15.73 11.99
N ALA A 399 0.91 -15.59 10.74
CA ALA A 399 -0.03 -16.56 10.17
C ALA A 399 0.68 -17.86 9.77
N GLU A 400 -0.01 -18.98 9.90
CA GLU A 400 0.38 -20.27 9.32
C GLU A 400 -0.22 -20.43 7.92
N VAL A 401 -1.46 -19.96 7.75
CA VAL A 401 -2.20 -20.02 6.48
C VAL A 401 -2.67 -18.63 6.07
N ILE A 402 -2.43 -18.29 4.81
CA ILE A 402 -2.84 -17.04 4.19
C ILE A 402 -3.76 -17.36 3.01
N ILE A 403 -4.99 -16.88 3.04
CA ILE A 403 -5.91 -16.97 1.90
C ILE A 403 -5.98 -15.63 1.20
N ILE A 404 -5.84 -15.64 -0.13
CA ILE A 404 -6.10 -14.49 -1.01
C ILE A 404 -7.19 -14.90 -1.98
N ILE A 405 -8.33 -14.22 -1.95
CA ILE A 405 -9.47 -14.53 -2.82
C ILE A 405 -9.97 -13.30 -3.58
N GLY A 406 -10.20 -13.44 -4.88
CA GLY A 406 -10.73 -12.37 -5.74
C GLY A 406 -9.87 -11.11 -5.71
N SER A 407 -8.53 -11.26 -5.67
CA SER A 407 -7.58 -10.15 -5.60
C SER A 407 -6.24 -10.46 -6.25
N ASN A 408 -5.65 -9.43 -6.88
CA ASN A 408 -4.28 -9.46 -7.39
C ASN A 408 -3.39 -8.45 -6.64
N PRO A 409 -2.93 -8.75 -5.42
CA PRO A 409 -2.21 -7.80 -4.60
C PRO A 409 -0.84 -7.39 -5.19
N THR A 410 -0.20 -8.23 -6.03
CA THR A 410 1.05 -7.87 -6.71
C THR A 410 0.89 -6.66 -7.64
N VAL A 411 -0.29 -6.46 -8.20
CA VAL A 411 -0.62 -5.32 -9.08
C VAL A 411 -1.30 -4.19 -8.31
N ASN A 412 -2.29 -4.52 -7.47
CA ASN A 412 -3.15 -3.52 -6.83
C ASN A 412 -2.61 -2.99 -5.50
N HIS A 413 -1.88 -3.83 -4.75
CA HIS A 413 -1.33 -3.54 -3.42
C HIS A 413 0.12 -4.06 -3.32
N PRO A 414 1.05 -3.62 -4.20
CA PRO A 414 2.34 -4.29 -4.38
C PRO A 414 3.18 -4.38 -3.10
N VAL A 415 3.12 -3.36 -2.23
CA VAL A 415 3.85 -3.39 -0.96
C VAL A 415 3.26 -4.42 0.01
N ALA A 416 1.93 -4.51 0.13
CA ALA A 416 1.28 -5.57 0.91
C ALA A 416 1.65 -6.96 0.38
N ALA A 417 1.72 -7.12 -0.95
CA ALA A 417 2.13 -8.38 -1.57
C ALA A 417 3.57 -8.78 -1.21
N THR A 418 4.46 -7.84 -0.86
CA THR A 418 5.83 -8.21 -0.42
C THR A 418 5.80 -9.01 0.87
N PHE A 419 4.93 -8.67 1.81
CA PHE A 419 4.75 -9.42 3.06
C PHE A 419 4.21 -10.83 2.77
N MET A 420 3.19 -10.95 1.92
CA MET A 420 2.59 -12.24 1.54
C MET A 420 3.58 -13.14 0.82
N LYS A 421 4.37 -12.59 -0.12
CA LYS A 421 5.41 -13.32 -0.86
C LYS A 421 6.55 -13.78 0.05
N ASN A 422 7.00 -12.93 0.97
CA ASN A 422 8.03 -13.30 1.94
C ASN A 422 7.52 -14.38 2.89
N ALA A 423 6.30 -14.27 3.42
CA ALA A 423 5.69 -15.30 4.26
C ALA A 423 5.62 -16.66 3.55
N ALA A 424 5.20 -16.68 2.28
CA ALA A 424 5.20 -17.91 1.47
C ALA A 424 6.62 -18.48 1.27
N LYS A 425 7.63 -17.63 1.05
CA LYS A 425 9.03 -18.01 0.92
C LYS A 425 9.61 -18.59 2.22
N GLU A 426 9.12 -18.12 3.36
CA GLU A 426 9.45 -18.61 4.71
C GLU A 426 8.71 -19.89 5.10
N GLY A 427 7.89 -20.44 4.20
CA GLY A 427 7.20 -21.72 4.37
C GLY A 427 5.77 -21.62 4.90
N LYS A 428 5.20 -20.43 5.01
CA LYS A 428 3.77 -20.26 5.32
C LYS A 428 2.92 -20.77 4.14
N THR A 429 1.76 -21.34 4.44
CA THR A 429 0.87 -21.86 3.41
C THR A 429 0.08 -20.72 2.76
N LEU A 430 0.35 -20.44 1.50
CA LEU A 430 -0.38 -19.45 0.70
C LEU A 430 -1.40 -20.15 -0.20
N ILE A 431 -2.68 -19.82 -0.03
CA ILE A 431 -3.81 -20.30 -0.83
C ILE A 431 -4.34 -19.13 -1.65
N VAL A 432 -4.35 -19.25 -2.97
CA VAL A 432 -4.91 -18.26 -3.88
C VAL A 432 -6.14 -18.82 -4.58
N MET A 433 -7.25 -18.09 -4.51
CA MET A 433 -8.53 -18.44 -5.12
C MET A 433 -8.97 -17.33 -6.07
N ASP A 434 -8.94 -17.58 -7.37
CA ASP A 434 -9.30 -16.58 -8.39
C ASP A 434 -9.68 -17.27 -9.69
N PRO A 435 -10.70 -16.79 -10.42
CA PRO A 435 -11.04 -17.30 -11.76
C PRO A 435 -9.90 -17.15 -12.78
N LYS A 436 -9.02 -16.17 -12.56
CA LYS A 436 -7.84 -15.91 -13.38
C LYS A 436 -6.57 -16.29 -12.61
N GLN A 437 -5.61 -16.90 -13.28
CA GLN A 437 -4.29 -17.12 -12.72
C GLN A 437 -3.57 -15.77 -12.59
N VAL A 438 -3.69 -15.17 -11.41
CA VAL A 438 -3.06 -13.89 -11.06
C VAL A 438 -1.59 -14.09 -10.65
N GLU A 439 -0.77 -13.04 -10.73
CA GLU A 439 0.69 -13.14 -10.56
C GLU A 439 1.10 -13.68 -9.17
N ILE A 440 0.33 -13.39 -8.12
CA ILE A 440 0.62 -13.91 -6.77
C ILE A 440 0.51 -15.44 -6.71
N ALA A 441 -0.27 -16.06 -7.61
CA ALA A 441 -0.45 -17.51 -7.66
C ALA A 441 0.86 -18.29 -7.90
N ARG A 442 1.88 -17.67 -8.51
CA ARG A 442 3.21 -18.30 -8.67
C ARG A 442 3.92 -18.60 -7.34
N HIS A 443 3.50 -17.95 -6.26
CA HIS A 443 4.02 -18.15 -4.91
C HIS A 443 3.13 -19.04 -4.04
N ALA A 444 1.95 -19.43 -4.56
CA ALA A 444 0.95 -20.17 -3.81
C ALA A 444 1.29 -21.67 -3.71
N ASN A 445 1.05 -22.25 -2.54
CA ASN A 445 1.04 -23.70 -2.33
C ASN A 445 -0.19 -24.34 -2.97
N HIS A 446 -1.32 -23.60 -2.93
CA HIS A 446 -2.58 -24.03 -3.52
C HIS A 446 -3.19 -22.91 -4.35
N PHE A 447 -3.51 -23.20 -5.60
CA PHE A 447 -4.26 -22.32 -6.47
C PHE A 447 -5.59 -22.99 -6.86
N LEU A 448 -6.70 -22.32 -6.54
CA LEU A 448 -8.06 -22.74 -6.87
C LEU A 448 -8.61 -21.82 -7.96
N GLN A 449 -8.60 -22.29 -9.19
CA GLN A 449 -9.19 -21.59 -10.33
C GLN A 449 -10.67 -21.98 -10.45
N PHE A 450 -11.52 -21.32 -9.69
CA PHE A 450 -12.96 -21.58 -9.71
C PHE A 450 -13.66 -20.81 -10.83
N LYS A 451 -14.87 -21.23 -11.21
CA LYS A 451 -15.66 -20.54 -12.23
C LYS A 451 -16.12 -19.17 -11.72
N PRO A 452 -16.12 -18.12 -12.57
CA PRO A 452 -16.63 -16.81 -12.19
C PRO A 452 -18.04 -16.89 -11.60
N ASP A 453 -18.33 -16.03 -10.59
CA ASP A 453 -19.62 -15.90 -9.92
C ASP A 453 -20.10 -17.17 -9.15
N THR A 454 -19.15 -18.02 -8.76
CA THR A 454 -19.45 -19.21 -7.96
C THR A 454 -18.78 -19.19 -6.58
N ASP A 455 -18.43 -18.00 -6.09
CA ASP A 455 -17.74 -17.76 -4.82
C ASP A 455 -18.51 -18.32 -3.64
N VAL A 456 -19.81 -18.00 -3.53
CA VAL A 456 -20.69 -18.49 -2.46
C VAL A 456 -20.76 -20.02 -2.47
N ALA A 457 -20.85 -20.63 -3.65
CA ALA A 457 -20.89 -22.10 -3.77
C ALA A 457 -19.61 -22.74 -3.26
N LEU A 458 -18.44 -22.22 -3.64
CA LEU A 458 -17.13 -22.69 -3.18
C LEU A 458 -16.96 -22.51 -1.67
N LEU A 459 -17.25 -21.31 -1.16
CA LEU A 459 -17.09 -20.99 0.26
C LEU A 459 -18.04 -21.79 1.15
N ASN A 460 -19.30 -21.95 0.73
CA ASN A 460 -20.26 -22.78 1.44
C ASN A 460 -19.85 -24.26 1.44
N ALA A 461 -19.29 -24.77 0.35
CA ALA A 461 -18.76 -26.14 0.30
C ALA A 461 -17.56 -26.34 1.25
N ILE A 462 -16.65 -25.35 1.34
CA ILE A 462 -15.55 -25.38 2.31
C ILE A 462 -16.10 -25.40 3.73
N MET A 463 -17.06 -24.52 4.07
CA MET A 463 -17.69 -24.49 5.40
C MET A 463 -18.43 -25.81 5.71
N LYS A 464 -19.13 -26.37 4.73
CA LYS A 464 -19.82 -27.68 4.89
C LYS A 464 -18.80 -28.79 5.16
N SER A 465 -17.70 -28.80 4.41
CA SER A 465 -16.61 -29.77 4.61
C SER A 465 -15.98 -29.65 6.00
N ILE A 466 -15.77 -28.44 6.52
CA ILE A 466 -15.28 -28.20 7.89
C ILE A 466 -16.24 -28.82 8.91
N ILE A 467 -17.56 -28.63 8.73
CA ILE A 467 -18.58 -29.23 9.62
C ILE A 467 -18.54 -30.77 9.56
N ASP A 468 -18.48 -31.33 8.35
CA ASP A 468 -18.50 -32.80 8.15
C ASP A 468 -17.25 -33.50 8.68
N GLN A 469 -16.12 -32.79 8.67
CA GLN A 469 -14.85 -33.26 9.23
C GLN A 469 -14.71 -32.97 10.74
N ASN A 470 -15.73 -32.37 11.39
CA ASN A 470 -15.71 -31.94 12.80
C ASN A 470 -14.53 -31.04 13.16
N LEU A 471 -14.24 -30.05 12.31
CA LEU A 471 -13.12 -29.11 12.44
C LEU A 471 -13.55 -27.69 12.88
N VAL A 472 -14.76 -27.53 13.37
CA VAL A 472 -15.27 -26.26 13.92
C VAL A 472 -14.65 -25.97 15.29
N ASP A 473 -14.51 -24.71 15.65
CA ASP A 473 -14.11 -24.28 16.99
C ASP A 473 -15.36 -24.12 17.87
N ASP A 474 -15.75 -25.20 18.55
CA ASP A 474 -16.96 -25.23 19.38
C ASP A 474 -16.90 -24.23 20.54
N ASP A 475 -15.73 -23.99 21.12
CA ASP A 475 -15.56 -23.05 22.24
C ASP A 475 -15.72 -21.61 21.76
N PHE A 476 -15.13 -21.25 20.63
CA PHE A 476 -15.30 -19.93 20.02
C PHE A 476 -16.76 -19.72 19.60
N ILE A 477 -17.36 -20.69 18.93
CA ILE A 477 -18.76 -20.63 18.49
C ILE A 477 -19.69 -20.39 19.69
N LYS A 478 -19.53 -21.15 20.76
CA LYS A 478 -20.36 -21.06 21.97
C LYS A 478 -20.24 -19.71 22.67
N ASN A 479 -19.04 -19.20 22.77
CA ASN A 479 -18.74 -18.01 23.60
C ASN A 479 -18.76 -16.69 22.84
N ARG A 480 -18.58 -16.70 21.51
CA ARG A 480 -18.32 -15.51 20.70
C ARG A 480 -19.24 -15.34 19.51
N THR A 481 -20.09 -16.30 19.17
CA THR A 481 -20.96 -16.24 18.00
C THR A 481 -22.44 -16.43 18.34
N LYS A 482 -23.30 -16.12 17.37
CA LYS A 482 -24.75 -16.35 17.41
C LYS A 482 -25.18 -17.13 16.17
N ASP A 483 -26.33 -17.83 16.27
CA ASP A 483 -27.01 -18.42 15.11
C ASP A 483 -26.24 -19.51 14.35
N PHE A 484 -25.17 -20.09 14.88
CA PHE A 484 -24.42 -21.18 14.22
C PHE A 484 -25.32 -22.36 13.80
N LYS A 485 -26.36 -22.67 14.60
CA LYS A 485 -27.33 -23.74 14.25
C LYS A 485 -28.07 -23.43 12.96
N LYS A 486 -28.42 -22.16 12.68
CA LYS A 486 -29.06 -21.73 11.43
C LYS A 486 -28.11 -21.84 10.26
N LEU A 487 -26.84 -21.44 10.44
CA LEU A 487 -25.80 -21.62 9.44
C LEU A 487 -25.62 -23.11 9.09
N LYS A 488 -25.49 -23.97 10.11
CA LYS A 488 -25.35 -25.43 9.91
C LYS A 488 -26.53 -26.04 9.16
N GLU A 489 -27.76 -25.59 9.44
CA GLU A 489 -28.96 -26.00 8.71
C GLU A 489 -28.93 -25.53 7.25
N HIS A 490 -28.60 -24.26 7.03
CA HIS A 490 -28.47 -23.69 5.69
C HIS A 490 -27.44 -24.44 4.84
N LEU A 491 -26.31 -24.81 5.41
CA LEU A 491 -25.22 -25.48 4.69
C LEU A 491 -25.48 -26.94 4.32
N LYS A 492 -26.59 -27.56 4.76
CA LYS A 492 -26.87 -28.98 4.50
C LYS A 492 -26.84 -29.37 3.02
N ASP A 493 -27.31 -28.46 2.15
CA ASP A 493 -27.39 -28.71 0.71
C ASP A 493 -26.14 -28.31 -0.07
N PHE A 494 -25.18 -27.65 0.56
CA PHE A 494 -23.94 -27.18 -0.07
C PHE A 494 -22.80 -28.20 0.06
N THR A 495 -23.09 -29.47 -0.21
CA THR A 495 -22.06 -30.52 -0.10
C THR A 495 -20.96 -30.34 -1.13
N PRO A 496 -19.71 -30.71 -0.83
CA PRO A 496 -18.59 -30.64 -1.76
C PRO A 496 -18.90 -31.28 -3.11
N GLU A 497 -19.64 -32.40 -3.16
CA GLU A 497 -20.01 -33.12 -4.39
C GLU A 497 -20.94 -32.29 -5.28
N LYS A 498 -21.94 -31.64 -4.68
CA LYS A 498 -22.86 -30.78 -5.45
C LYS A 498 -22.15 -29.49 -5.92
N MET A 499 -21.40 -28.85 -5.03
CA MET A 499 -20.79 -27.55 -5.33
C MET A 499 -19.58 -27.67 -6.25
N SER A 500 -18.87 -28.78 -6.25
CA SER A 500 -17.80 -29.09 -7.20
C SER A 500 -18.27 -28.94 -8.66
N LEU A 501 -19.46 -29.41 -8.97
CA LEU A 501 -20.05 -29.28 -10.30
C LEU A 501 -20.32 -27.82 -10.70
N ILE A 502 -20.63 -26.98 -9.71
CA ILE A 502 -20.93 -25.55 -9.91
C ILE A 502 -19.63 -24.76 -10.02
N CYS A 503 -18.77 -24.83 -9.01
CA CYS A 503 -17.57 -24.02 -8.94
C CYS A 503 -16.38 -24.56 -9.75
N GLY A 504 -16.41 -25.83 -10.15
CA GLY A 504 -15.35 -26.44 -10.95
C GLY A 504 -14.10 -26.87 -10.15
N ILE A 505 -14.16 -26.82 -8.82
CA ILE A 505 -13.08 -27.30 -7.95
C ILE A 505 -13.42 -28.73 -7.49
N THR A 506 -12.45 -29.63 -7.51
CA THR A 506 -12.70 -31.05 -7.14
C THR A 506 -13.05 -31.19 -5.66
N VAL A 507 -13.80 -32.25 -5.32
CA VAL A 507 -14.23 -32.56 -3.97
C VAL A 507 -13.02 -32.72 -3.02
N GLU A 508 -11.99 -33.43 -3.49
CA GLU A 508 -10.75 -33.66 -2.76
C GLU A 508 -10.07 -32.33 -2.42
N LYS A 509 -10.04 -31.40 -3.39
CA LYS A 509 -9.40 -30.09 -3.18
C LYS A 509 -10.20 -29.22 -2.21
N ILE A 510 -11.53 -29.24 -2.29
CA ILE A 510 -12.41 -28.54 -1.33
C ILE A 510 -12.14 -29.07 0.09
N ASN A 511 -12.11 -30.40 0.28
CA ASN A 511 -11.86 -31.05 1.56
C ASN A 511 -10.45 -30.78 2.10
N GLU A 512 -9.45 -30.76 1.22
CA GLU A 512 -8.06 -30.44 1.56
C GLU A 512 -7.96 -29.01 2.11
N ILE A 513 -8.49 -28.02 1.37
CA ILE A 513 -8.43 -26.61 1.77
C ILE A 513 -9.23 -26.37 3.06
N ALA A 514 -10.40 -27.00 3.21
CA ALA A 514 -11.19 -26.94 4.42
C ALA A 514 -10.37 -27.39 5.64
N LYS A 515 -9.67 -28.51 5.51
CA LYS A 515 -8.81 -29.05 6.56
C LYS A 515 -7.63 -28.11 6.86
N ILE A 516 -6.87 -27.71 5.83
CA ILE A 516 -5.69 -26.83 6.00
C ILE A 516 -6.09 -25.55 6.75
N TYR A 517 -7.18 -24.90 6.33
CA TYR A 517 -7.62 -23.65 6.93
C TYR A 517 -8.09 -23.84 8.39
N ALA A 518 -8.91 -24.84 8.64
CA ALA A 518 -9.55 -25.03 9.95
C ALA A 518 -8.59 -25.57 11.02
N THR A 519 -7.55 -26.32 10.64
CA THR A 519 -6.57 -26.89 11.59
C THR A 519 -5.36 -26.01 11.83
N ALA A 520 -5.21 -24.92 11.08
CA ALA A 520 -4.11 -23.99 11.25
C ALA A 520 -4.17 -23.27 12.61
N SER A 521 -3.02 -23.07 13.22
CA SER A 521 -2.88 -22.32 14.47
C SER A 521 -3.33 -20.86 14.29
N ALA A 522 -3.07 -20.26 13.12
CA ALA A 522 -3.51 -18.91 12.75
C ALA A 522 -3.73 -18.81 11.25
N SER A 523 -4.90 -18.31 10.84
CA SER A 523 -5.25 -18.13 9.42
C SER A 523 -5.83 -16.73 9.18
N ILE A 524 -5.39 -16.10 8.07
CA ILE A 524 -5.82 -14.77 7.67
C ILE A 524 -6.41 -14.80 6.26
N ILE A 525 -7.50 -14.05 6.05
CA ILE A 525 -8.17 -13.95 4.75
C ILE A 525 -8.06 -12.54 4.20
N PHE A 526 -7.47 -12.41 3.02
CA PHE A 526 -7.45 -11.20 2.21
C PHE A 526 -8.40 -11.35 1.02
N TRP A 527 -9.20 -10.31 0.75
CA TRP A 527 -10.03 -10.30 -0.46
C TRP A 527 -10.06 -8.92 -1.12
N GLY A 528 -10.41 -8.90 -2.40
CA GLY A 528 -10.49 -7.68 -3.19
C GLY A 528 -11.84 -7.49 -3.86
N MET A 529 -11.82 -6.75 -4.97
CA MET A 529 -13.01 -6.41 -5.75
C MET A 529 -13.67 -7.63 -6.40
N GLY A 530 -12.91 -8.70 -6.66
CA GLY A 530 -13.45 -9.96 -7.15
C GLY A 530 -14.45 -10.63 -6.21
N ILE A 531 -14.46 -10.28 -4.92
CA ILE A 531 -15.47 -10.68 -3.95
C ILE A 531 -16.59 -9.65 -3.85
N SER A 532 -16.24 -8.37 -3.80
CA SER A 532 -17.17 -7.29 -3.43
C SER A 532 -18.03 -6.80 -4.58
N GLN A 533 -17.51 -6.76 -5.81
CA GLN A 533 -18.19 -6.18 -6.98
C GLN A 533 -19.00 -7.22 -7.76
N HIS A 534 -19.83 -7.96 -7.05
CA HIS A 534 -20.78 -8.92 -7.60
C HIS A 534 -22.20 -8.58 -7.17
N ILE A 535 -23.21 -9.10 -7.89
CA ILE A 535 -24.62 -9.06 -7.45
C ILE A 535 -24.75 -9.67 -6.05
N HIS A 536 -23.98 -10.72 -5.75
CA HIS A 536 -23.92 -11.43 -4.48
C HIS A 536 -22.73 -10.99 -3.61
N GLY A 537 -22.16 -9.81 -3.84
CA GLY A 537 -20.94 -9.35 -3.13
C GLY A 537 -21.07 -9.32 -1.61
N THR A 538 -22.25 -8.99 -1.09
CA THR A 538 -22.52 -9.02 0.36
C THR A 538 -22.51 -10.47 0.88
N ASP A 539 -23.10 -11.42 0.15
CA ASP A 539 -23.13 -12.82 0.54
C ASP A 539 -21.75 -13.49 0.42
N ASN A 540 -20.96 -13.10 -0.59
CA ASN A 540 -19.55 -13.50 -0.69
C ASN A 540 -18.78 -13.10 0.57
N ALA A 541 -18.91 -11.84 1.01
CA ALA A 541 -18.24 -11.35 2.21
C ALA A 541 -18.78 -12.03 3.48
N ARG A 542 -20.11 -12.23 3.60
CA ARG A 542 -20.72 -12.97 4.72
C ARG A 542 -20.20 -14.39 4.81
N ALA A 543 -19.99 -15.08 3.69
CA ALA A 543 -19.42 -16.41 3.65
C ALA A 543 -17.98 -16.45 4.19
N LEU A 544 -17.14 -15.48 3.82
CA LEU A 544 -15.76 -15.33 4.34
C LEU A 544 -15.75 -15.05 5.84
N ILE A 545 -16.63 -14.17 6.30
CA ILE A 545 -16.76 -13.87 7.74
C ILE A 545 -17.24 -15.10 8.51
N SER A 546 -18.25 -15.83 8.00
CA SER A 546 -18.75 -17.05 8.61
C SER A 546 -17.66 -18.13 8.69
N LEU A 547 -16.86 -18.27 7.64
CA LEU A 547 -15.71 -19.19 7.61
C LEU A 547 -14.71 -18.89 8.72
N SER A 548 -14.39 -17.60 8.92
CA SER A 548 -13.49 -17.16 9.98
C SER A 548 -14.08 -17.37 11.38
N LEU A 549 -15.37 -17.04 11.58
CA LEU A 549 -16.03 -17.15 12.87
C LEU A 549 -16.23 -18.61 13.32
N MET A 550 -16.56 -19.53 12.40
CA MET A 550 -16.78 -20.94 12.75
C MET A 550 -15.50 -21.70 13.12
N THR A 551 -14.33 -21.12 12.79
CA THR A 551 -13.01 -21.71 13.06
C THR A 551 -12.18 -20.88 14.05
N GLY A 552 -12.74 -19.81 14.65
CA GLY A 552 -12.03 -18.96 15.59
C GLY A 552 -10.84 -18.19 15.00
N GLN A 553 -10.80 -18.00 13.67
CA GLN A 553 -9.68 -17.36 12.98
C GLN A 553 -9.82 -15.83 12.92
N ILE A 554 -10.05 -15.21 14.09
CA ILE A 554 -10.19 -13.76 14.27
C ILE A 554 -9.82 -13.36 15.69
N GLY A 555 -9.30 -12.12 15.84
CA GLY A 555 -9.10 -11.48 17.16
C GLY A 555 -7.83 -11.91 17.89
N ARG A 556 -6.88 -12.53 17.21
CA ARG A 556 -5.55 -12.90 17.74
C ARG A 556 -4.47 -12.73 16.67
N PRO A 557 -3.18 -12.64 17.05
CA PRO A 557 -2.09 -12.45 16.08
C PRO A 557 -2.13 -13.49 14.94
N GLY A 558 -1.86 -13.07 13.72
CA GLY A 558 -1.85 -13.92 12.53
C GLY A 558 -3.22 -14.39 12.04
N THR A 559 -4.32 -13.90 12.64
CA THR A 559 -5.68 -14.21 12.20
C THR A 559 -6.41 -12.96 11.74
N GLY A 560 -7.47 -13.13 10.94
CA GLY A 560 -8.37 -12.00 10.65
C GLY A 560 -8.95 -11.95 9.26
N LEU A 561 -9.70 -10.87 9.08
CA LEU A 561 -10.49 -10.54 7.90
C LEU A 561 -9.98 -9.22 7.33
N HIS A 562 -9.46 -9.23 6.11
CA HIS A 562 -8.80 -8.08 5.52
C HIS A 562 -9.28 -7.78 4.09
N PRO A 563 -10.38 -7.02 3.93
CA PRO A 563 -10.69 -6.44 2.64
C PRO A 563 -9.59 -5.46 2.20
N LEU A 564 -8.92 -5.75 1.09
CA LEU A 564 -7.86 -4.93 0.52
C LEU A 564 -8.46 -3.68 -0.11
N ARG A 565 -8.39 -2.54 0.58
CA ARG A 565 -8.98 -1.28 0.13
C ARG A 565 -8.27 -0.73 -1.10
N GLY A 566 -9.03 -0.32 -2.12
CA GLY A 566 -8.48 0.20 -3.38
C GLY A 566 -7.87 1.59 -3.23
N GLN A 567 -8.69 2.60 -2.94
CA GLN A 567 -8.20 3.96 -2.73
C GLN A 567 -7.56 4.13 -1.34
N ASN A 568 -6.73 5.17 -1.23
CA ASN A 568 -5.96 5.46 -0.01
C ASN A 568 -6.82 5.76 1.22
N ASN A 569 -8.01 6.34 1.06
CA ASN A 569 -8.87 6.76 2.17
C ASN A 569 -10.31 6.24 2.06
N VAL A 570 -10.52 5.08 1.45
CA VAL A 570 -11.87 4.47 1.32
C VAL A 570 -12.54 4.27 2.69
N GLN A 571 -11.79 3.84 3.68
CA GLN A 571 -12.32 3.64 5.01
C GLN A 571 -12.54 4.97 5.73
N GLY A 572 -11.54 5.85 5.78
CA GLY A 572 -11.64 7.11 6.49
C GLY A 572 -12.72 8.05 5.94
N ALA A 573 -12.98 8.05 4.63
CA ALA A 573 -14.08 8.79 4.05
C ALA A 573 -15.45 8.26 4.53
N SER A 574 -15.58 6.94 4.67
CA SER A 574 -16.78 6.31 5.26
C SER A 574 -16.91 6.63 6.75
N ASP A 575 -15.81 6.53 7.51
CA ASP A 575 -15.76 6.86 8.94
C ASP A 575 -16.14 8.34 9.20
N ALA A 576 -15.76 9.23 8.27
CA ALA A 576 -16.12 10.66 8.31
C ALA A 576 -17.59 10.96 7.91
N GLY A 577 -18.39 9.92 7.65
CA GLY A 577 -19.83 10.06 7.37
C GLY A 577 -20.18 10.41 5.92
N LEU A 578 -19.28 10.17 4.96
CA LEU A 578 -19.54 10.40 3.53
C LEU A 578 -20.43 9.28 2.94
N ILE A 579 -21.46 8.89 3.65
CA ILE A 579 -22.41 7.82 3.33
C ILE A 579 -23.83 8.33 3.61
N PRO A 580 -24.83 8.08 2.74
CA PRO A 580 -26.14 8.73 2.83
C PRO A 580 -26.96 8.37 4.07
N MET A 581 -26.73 7.22 4.69
CA MET A 581 -27.52 6.72 5.82
C MET A 581 -26.87 6.97 7.19
N VAL A 582 -25.63 7.51 7.23
CA VAL A 582 -24.91 7.69 8.49
C VAL A 582 -24.20 9.03 8.57
N PHE A 583 -24.09 9.57 9.77
CA PHE A 583 -23.17 10.62 10.19
C PHE A 583 -21.76 10.04 10.45
N PRO A 584 -20.75 10.86 10.80
CA PRO A 584 -19.46 10.35 11.25
C PRO A 584 -19.59 9.24 12.30
N ASP A 585 -18.64 8.29 12.30
CA ASP A 585 -18.63 7.13 13.18
C ASP A 585 -19.82 6.19 12.98
N TYR A 586 -20.31 6.08 11.74
CA TYR A 586 -21.42 5.19 11.34
C TYR A 586 -22.73 5.40 12.13
N GLN A 587 -22.92 6.55 12.74
CA GLN A 587 -24.12 6.89 13.50
C GLN A 587 -25.30 7.16 12.55
N ARG A 588 -26.43 6.49 12.75
CA ARG A 588 -27.57 6.55 11.82
C ARG A 588 -28.24 7.93 11.78
N VAL A 589 -28.56 8.42 10.57
CA VAL A 589 -29.23 9.71 10.37
C VAL A 589 -30.70 9.66 10.82
N ASP A 590 -31.34 8.49 10.79
CA ASP A 590 -32.73 8.27 11.18
C ASP A 590 -32.91 7.95 12.68
N ASP A 591 -31.84 7.92 13.46
CA ASP A 591 -31.90 7.88 14.91
C ASP A 591 -32.18 9.29 15.46
N PRO A 592 -33.32 9.50 16.21
CA PRO A 592 -33.72 10.83 16.66
C PRO A 592 -32.73 11.49 17.62
N GLU A 593 -32.05 10.72 18.48
CA GLU A 593 -31.08 11.24 19.45
C GLU A 593 -29.79 11.67 18.74
N ILE A 594 -29.30 10.83 17.84
CA ILE A 594 -28.13 11.11 17.02
C ILE A 594 -28.36 12.30 16.09
N ASN A 595 -29.52 12.35 15.41
CA ASN A 595 -29.86 13.46 14.52
C ASN A 595 -29.89 14.77 15.32
N LYS A 596 -30.54 14.77 16.51
CA LYS A 596 -30.57 15.92 17.39
C LYS A 596 -29.19 16.37 17.87
N PHE A 597 -28.29 15.40 18.20
CA PHE A 597 -26.92 15.72 18.55
C PHE A 597 -26.21 16.51 17.45
N PHE A 598 -26.32 16.06 16.18
CA PHE A 598 -25.69 16.73 15.04
C PHE A 598 -26.36 18.05 14.67
N GLU A 599 -27.70 18.17 14.84
CA GLU A 599 -28.42 19.47 14.71
C GLU A 599 -27.85 20.52 15.68
N ASP A 600 -27.67 20.15 16.95
CA ASP A 600 -27.12 21.02 17.97
C ASP A 600 -25.63 21.33 17.72
N PHE A 601 -24.86 20.32 17.34
CA PHE A 601 -23.41 20.46 17.06
C PHE A 601 -23.12 21.33 15.82
N TRP A 602 -23.93 21.23 14.77
CA TRP A 602 -23.75 22.02 13.54
C TRP A 602 -24.61 23.29 13.51
N GLY A 603 -25.50 23.48 14.49
CA GLY A 603 -26.33 24.67 14.63
C GLY A 603 -27.39 24.84 13.54
N THR A 604 -27.91 23.74 12.97
CA THR A 604 -28.91 23.77 11.91
C THR A 604 -29.80 22.53 11.93
N GLN A 605 -31.01 22.65 11.40
CA GLN A 605 -31.92 21.52 11.23
C GLN A 605 -31.40 20.60 10.10
N LEU A 606 -31.51 19.28 10.29
CA LEU A 606 -31.04 18.28 9.38
C LEU A 606 -32.18 17.39 8.86
N ASP A 607 -32.00 16.80 7.68
CA ASP A 607 -32.88 15.76 7.17
C ASP A 607 -32.78 14.50 8.07
N LYS A 608 -33.92 13.91 8.38
CA LYS A 608 -34.05 12.74 9.26
C LYS A 608 -34.17 11.43 8.50
N ASN A 609 -34.18 11.49 7.18
CA ASN A 609 -34.30 10.30 6.33
C ASN A 609 -32.95 9.95 5.73
N PRO A 610 -32.65 8.66 5.55
CA PRO A 610 -31.51 8.24 4.75
C PRO A 610 -31.56 8.85 3.35
N GLY A 611 -30.41 9.30 2.85
CA GLY A 611 -30.27 9.83 1.50
C GLY A 611 -30.11 8.75 0.44
N LEU A 612 -29.99 9.19 -0.81
CA LEU A 612 -29.79 8.34 -1.98
C LEU A 612 -28.33 7.89 -2.10
N THR A 613 -28.14 6.64 -2.51
CA THR A 613 -26.83 6.10 -2.93
C THR A 613 -26.42 6.67 -4.29
N VAL A 614 -25.13 6.54 -4.65
CA VAL A 614 -24.62 6.99 -5.97
C VAL A 614 -25.46 6.44 -7.13
N VAL A 615 -25.83 5.15 -7.09
CA VAL A 615 -26.64 4.52 -8.15
C VAL A 615 -28.02 5.16 -8.22
N GLU A 616 -28.68 5.29 -7.08
CA GLU A 616 -30.00 5.93 -6.98
C GLU A 616 -29.97 7.41 -7.39
N ILE A 617 -28.88 8.14 -7.07
CA ILE A 617 -28.67 9.51 -7.54
C ILE A 617 -28.72 9.57 -9.07
N MET A 618 -28.00 8.69 -9.77
CA MET A 618 -27.99 8.66 -11.24
C MET A 618 -29.40 8.36 -11.81
N ASP A 619 -30.14 7.42 -11.20
CA ASP A 619 -31.53 7.12 -11.58
C ASP A 619 -32.48 8.33 -11.38
N GLN A 620 -32.32 9.04 -10.24
CA GLN A 620 -33.13 10.23 -9.98
C GLN A 620 -32.78 11.41 -10.92
N VAL A 621 -31.51 11.48 -11.38
CA VAL A 621 -31.13 12.47 -12.41
C VAL A 621 -31.79 12.15 -13.75
N ILE A 622 -31.78 10.90 -14.20
CA ILE A 622 -32.47 10.50 -15.45
C ILE A 622 -33.95 10.77 -15.37
N SER A 623 -34.59 10.47 -14.24
CA SER A 623 -36.00 10.73 -14.02
C SER A 623 -36.35 12.21 -13.76
N LYS A 624 -35.36 13.12 -13.80
CA LYS A 624 -35.53 14.58 -13.58
C LYS A 624 -36.05 14.99 -12.20
N LYS A 625 -35.98 14.09 -11.23
CA LYS A 625 -36.33 14.42 -9.83
C LYS A 625 -35.17 15.10 -9.10
N LEU A 626 -33.94 14.83 -9.54
CA LEU A 626 -32.71 15.47 -9.10
C LEU A 626 -32.04 16.11 -10.33
N THR A 627 -31.69 17.40 -10.25
CA THR A 627 -31.10 18.10 -11.40
C THR A 627 -29.86 18.92 -11.04
N GLY A 628 -29.44 18.93 -9.76
CA GLY A 628 -28.19 19.54 -9.31
C GLY A 628 -27.27 18.56 -8.62
N LEU A 629 -26.04 18.48 -9.06
CA LEU A 629 -25.03 17.55 -8.51
C LEU A 629 -23.70 18.28 -8.25
N TYR A 630 -23.17 18.16 -7.06
CA TYR A 630 -21.82 18.60 -6.72
C TYR A 630 -20.89 17.36 -6.66
N VAL A 631 -19.92 17.29 -7.55
CA VAL A 631 -18.92 16.20 -7.60
C VAL A 631 -17.58 16.73 -7.10
N MET A 632 -16.98 16.06 -6.13
CA MET A 632 -15.66 16.41 -5.58
C MET A 632 -14.69 15.24 -5.71
N GLY A 633 -13.61 15.46 -6.49
CA GLY A 633 -12.50 14.51 -6.60
C GLY A 633 -12.80 13.19 -7.33
N GLU A 634 -13.96 13.08 -7.97
CA GLU A 634 -14.41 11.91 -8.72
C GLU A 634 -14.66 12.23 -10.20
N ASN A 635 -14.64 11.17 -11.02
CA ASN A 635 -15.03 11.25 -12.42
C ASN A 635 -16.01 10.13 -12.77
N PRO A 636 -17.30 10.26 -12.39
CA PRO A 636 -18.29 9.21 -12.62
C PRO A 636 -18.52 8.91 -14.12
N ALA A 637 -18.20 9.86 -15.01
CA ALA A 637 -18.22 9.62 -16.45
C ALA A 637 -17.16 8.61 -16.94
N MET A 638 -16.21 8.22 -16.06
CA MET A 638 -15.16 7.24 -16.35
C MET A 638 -15.17 6.06 -15.38
N SER A 639 -15.66 6.24 -14.15
CA SER A 639 -15.52 5.26 -13.07
C SER A 639 -16.78 4.43 -12.82
N ASP A 640 -17.95 4.88 -13.23
CA ASP A 640 -19.20 4.15 -13.01
C ASP A 640 -19.27 2.87 -13.85
N PRO A 641 -19.84 1.78 -13.30
CA PRO A 641 -19.91 0.48 -14.00
C PRO A 641 -20.70 0.54 -15.29
N ASP A 642 -21.84 1.26 -15.30
CA ASP A 642 -22.62 1.56 -16.51
C ASP A 642 -22.30 2.98 -16.99
N LEU A 643 -21.24 3.10 -17.79
CA LEU A 643 -20.79 4.39 -18.31
C LEU A 643 -21.84 5.10 -19.17
N ASN A 644 -22.63 4.38 -19.95
CA ASN A 644 -23.64 4.99 -20.80
C ASN A 644 -24.75 5.62 -19.96
N HIS A 645 -25.22 4.92 -18.94
CA HIS A 645 -26.20 5.40 -17.99
C HIS A 645 -25.68 6.63 -17.21
N ALA A 646 -24.48 6.56 -16.66
CA ALA A 646 -23.87 7.66 -15.91
C ALA A 646 -23.65 8.90 -16.78
N ARG A 647 -23.14 8.75 -18.00
CA ARG A 647 -22.95 9.86 -18.96
C ARG A 647 -24.27 10.50 -19.38
N GLN A 648 -25.30 9.69 -19.61
CA GLN A 648 -26.65 10.19 -19.88
C GLN A 648 -27.19 10.98 -18.69
N ALA A 649 -27.05 10.48 -17.47
CA ALA A 649 -27.45 11.18 -16.26
C ALA A 649 -26.73 12.54 -16.14
N LEU A 650 -25.38 12.54 -16.17
CA LEU A 650 -24.58 13.75 -16.03
C LEU A 650 -24.90 14.81 -17.09
N SER A 651 -25.09 14.38 -18.36
CA SER A 651 -25.46 15.30 -19.46
C SER A 651 -26.84 15.92 -19.28
N SER A 652 -27.71 15.30 -18.48
CA SER A 652 -29.09 15.77 -18.27
C SER A 652 -29.29 16.65 -17.06
N LEU A 653 -28.25 16.91 -16.25
CA LEU A 653 -28.29 17.83 -15.11
C LEU A 653 -28.55 19.28 -15.56
N ASP A 654 -29.27 20.05 -14.76
CA ASP A 654 -29.42 21.49 -14.96
C ASP A 654 -28.18 22.25 -14.48
N HIS A 655 -27.57 21.77 -13.37
CA HIS A 655 -26.39 22.39 -12.77
C HIS A 655 -25.45 21.33 -12.17
N MET A 656 -24.14 21.43 -12.50
CA MET A 656 -23.08 20.57 -11.97
C MET A 656 -21.84 21.42 -11.70
#